data_289cbbb66bf427101fce2ef32b25a0e1
#
_entry.id   289cbbb66bf427101fce2ef32b25a0e1
#
_cell.length_a   1.000
_cell.length_b   1.000
_cell.length_c   1.000
_cell.angle_alpha   90.00
_cell.angle_beta   90.00
_cell.angle_gamma   90.00
#
_symmetry.space_group_name_H-M   'P 1'
#
loop_
_entity.id
_entity.type
_entity.pdbx_description
1 polymer ?
#
loop_
_entity_poly.entity_id
_entity_poly.type
_entity_poly.pdbx_seq_one_letter_code
_entity_poly.pdbx_strand_id
1 'polypeptide(L)'
;MAAIKEIKNAIVLENDYAEISLSKKTSLVEKVIDKKTGKDIRGDETQFFTLFASKEEESVAVTGISLKGNVITVATEKGSFEVKAEALDHYFTFEIISELPEGIYKAYIAYVKYDYDYLDKKNTAAVTIPITIWVDPLYYPDGKSRETIGRIYPHLGVKGAKLGLIIAPVIEHRDLIKEVTLTIDKNTGIRSTTGGAWGRDSRLNFSNYTIQSETTREFIDSNIDYFKSIGVDQIDLHQGAATFRQGDFKFMRYKDGAEFKKNVSDVLEANGMAAGLHSYSFYIAYNCDTLLSKPENLRQLMIMGKYTLADDISADDMFIALEEGTADIPTDRGFCRTNSPFVLIGDELICFDITKDGLKITQRGAAGTKAVAHKKGEAVKHITGHYHGLVPEFGSELFLEVARNTGKAYTEGGFKMIYLDALDGIHYHCDNKNEAWFYMAQFVCEVLKYCKVDPVLEGASFMPSMYAARGRIGAWDTPYRGYRNWNLRHTNSNKVFIDRYSAPILGWYNYYPMTDAYPANEHTKYHHTDSIEHMGMLAVMYDFSNVFNGLSKGQLERYAGMRRNIALYKKYDDLRKAQYFSEDYRQKLIDGPYEYHLKEKRGGKWTFVEKDYQVAKLFDLSDPDRNVGHFKNPFGAQVPFVRIEAMHSTLYQNPMVMMKLDENQDLMSQKLSVKYGTEINFKENLAKTVKVFGNGLGGKIAIKTRCATNSEMGYGEYIVDVNFKGWREFILIESDNGERNDHHFEDKENLYAIFRSSLNNDRTTGVDIETEGDMTGVKMSSIIAYEHVHEVYKNPTLKLGDTWVVFECELLSGEFIEWDGKTAKTIDRFGNERPIWFNNDGNFKAPRGKFNVSVEARALNRTTPRMQLTLGFTGKEVK
;
A
#
# COMPACT_ATOMS: atom_id res chain seq x y z
N MET A 1 24.99 -3.32 -37.01
CA MET A 1 24.99 -1.84 -37.10
C MET A 1 23.56 -1.35 -37.03
N ALA A 2 23.32 -0.42 -36.17
CA ALA A 2 21.99 0.20 -36.02
C ALA A 2 21.65 1.01 -37.27
N ALA A 3 20.47 0.85 -37.83
CA ALA A 3 20.05 1.52 -39.06
C ALA A 3 18.51 1.62 -39.18
N ILE A 4 18.08 2.65 -39.87
CA ILE A 4 16.71 2.76 -40.38
C ILE A 4 16.80 2.83 -41.89
N LYS A 5 16.11 1.94 -42.61
CA LYS A 5 16.21 1.78 -44.07
C LYS A 5 14.81 1.74 -44.66
N GLU A 6 14.66 2.42 -45.79
CA GLU A 6 13.49 2.24 -46.66
C GLU A 6 13.78 1.21 -47.73
N ILE A 7 12.95 0.19 -47.84
CA ILE A 7 12.96 -0.79 -48.89
C ILE A 7 11.66 -0.67 -49.71
N LYS A 8 11.53 -1.46 -50.80
CA LYS A 8 10.44 -1.31 -51.78
C LYS A 8 9.04 -1.18 -51.11
N ASN A 9 8.72 -2.02 -50.13
CA ASN A 9 7.39 -2.11 -49.49
C ASN A 9 7.39 -1.80 -48.00
N ALA A 10 8.53 -1.63 -47.36
CA ALA A 10 8.61 -1.48 -45.91
C ALA A 10 9.68 -0.45 -45.49
N ILE A 11 9.53 0.06 -44.27
CA ILE A 11 10.59 0.70 -43.49
C ILE A 11 11.10 -0.33 -42.49
N VAL A 12 12.41 -0.55 -42.47
CA VAL A 12 13.08 -1.50 -41.59
C VAL A 12 13.90 -0.75 -40.56
N LEU A 13 13.63 -1.02 -39.27
CA LEU A 13 14.37 -0.53 -38.12
C LEU A 13 15.22 -1.68 -37.60
N GLU A 14 16.53 -1.48 -37.49
CA GLU A 14 17.46 -2.55 -37.10
C GLU A 14 18.43 -2.04 -36.04
N ASN A 15 18.70 -2.85 -35.01
CA ASN A 15 19.78 -2.65 -34.04
C ASN A 15 20.44 -4.00 -33.69
N ASP A 16 21.24 -4.06 -32.61
CA ASP A 16 21.98 -5.29 -32.29
C ASP A 16 21.07 -6.41 -31.77
N TYR A 17 19.89 -6.09 -31.25
CA TYR A 17 18.94 -7.04 -30.65
C TYR A 17 17.78 -7.40 -31.59
N ALA A 18 17.28 -6.45 -32.35
CA ALA A 18 16.03 -6.65 -33.08
C ALA A 18 16.01 -6.01 -34.47
N GLU A 19 15.17 -6.57 -35.35
CA GLU A 19 14.75 -5.98 -36.62
C GLU A 19 13.23 -5.87 -36.63
N ILE A 20 12.71 -4.67 -36.91
CA ILE A 20 11.25 -4.40 -37.05
C ILE A 20 10.99 -4.02 -38.51
N SER A 21 10.05 -4.67 -39.19
CA SER A 21 9.60 -4.31 -40.51
C SER A 21 8.19 -3.71 -40.48
N LEU A 22 8.04 -2.51 -41.03
CA LEU A 22 6.79 -1.75 -41.06
C LEU A 22 6.28 -1.58 -42.49
N SER A 23 5.07 -1.97 -42.80
CA SER A 23 4.41 -1.76 -44.09
C SER A 23 4.34 -0.27 -44.44
N LYS A 24 4.83 0.10 -45.59
CA LYS A 24 4.74 1.50 -46.11
C LYS A 24 3.32 1.95 -46.38
N LYS A 25 2.37 1.04 -46.59
CA LYS A 25 0.98 1.37 -46.93
C LYS A 25 0.11 1.64 -45.68
N THR A 26 0.37 0.94 -44.57
CA THR A 26 -0.53 0.89 -43.43
C THR A 26 0.17 1.09 -42.11
N SER A 27 1.50 1.21 -42.04
CA SER A 27 2.33 1.10 -40.83
C SER A 27 2.19 -0.22 -40.06
N LEU A 28 1.61 -1.27 -40.68
CA LEU A 28 1.48 -2.58 -40.07
C LEU A 28 2.85 -3.12 -39.67
N VAL A 29 2.97 -3.67 -38.47
CA VAL A 29 4.16 -4.40 -38.02
C VAL A 29 4.16 -5.76 -38.70
N GLU A 30 4.98 -5.90 -39.75
CA GLU A 30 5.03 -7.13 -40.54
C GLU A 30 5.92 -8.20 -39.92
N LYS A 31 6.99 -7.78 -39.22
CA LYS A 31 7.95 -8.66 -38.53
C LYS A 31 8.57 -7.98 -37.34
N VAL A 32 8.88 -8.77 -36.28
CA VAL A 32 9.73 -8.40 -35.16
C VAL A 32 10.72 -9.54 -34.93
N ILE A 33 11.90 -9.44 -35.51
CA ILE A 33 12.91 -10.50 -35.47
C ILE A 33 13.81 -10.28 -34.24
N ASP A 34 13.87 -11.26 -33.36
CA ASP A 34 14.90 -11.38 -32.33
C ASP A 34 16.21 -11.83 -33.04
N LYS A 35 17.19 -10.96 -33.13
CA LYS A 35 18.44 -11.24 -33.85
C LYS A 35 19.31 -12.29 -33.17
N LYS A 36 19.15 -12.52 -31.88
CA LYS A 36 19.87 -13.55 -31.13
C LYS A 36 19.40 -14.96 -31.49
N THR A 37 18.11 -15.12 -31.70
CA THR A 37 17.48 -16.42 -32.01
C THR A 37 17.07 -16.58 -33.46
N GLY A 38 17.00 -15.50 -34.23
CA GLY A 38 16.48 -15.44 -35.60
C GLY A 38 14.96 -15.66 -35.71
N LYS A 39 14.25 -15.68 -34.60
CA LYS A 39 12.81 -15.91 -34.57
C LYS A 39 12.02 -14.62 -34.75
N ASP A 40 10.91 -14.71 -35.47
CA ASP A 40 9.87 -13.68 -35.45
C ASP A 40 9.07 -13.81 -34.16
N ILE A 41 9.13 -12.79 -33.32
CA ILE A 41 8.45 -12.73 -32.01
C ILE A 41 7.19 -11.88 -32.07
N ARG A 42 6.75 -11.46 -33.22
CA ARG A 42 5.52 -10.68 -33.38
C ARG A 42 4.32 -11.46 -32.89
N GLY A 43 3.49 -10.79 -32.10
CA GLY A 43 2.17 -11.27 -31.66
C GLY A 43 1.08 -10.96 -32.70
N ASP A 44 -0.12 -10.65 -32.24
CA ASP A 44 -1.24 -10.24 -33.11
C ASP A 44 -0.91 -9.03 -33.97
N GLU A 45 -1.63 -8.84 -35.06
CA GLU A 45 -1.47 -7.70 -35.95
C GLU A 45 -1.66 -6.37 -35.26
N THR A 46 -0.72 -5.45 -35.42
CA THR A 46 -0.77 -4.08 -34.95
C THR A 46 -0.24 -3.10 -35.98
N GLN A 47 -0.78 -1.89 -35.95
CA GLN A 47 -0.19 -0.76 -36.66
C GLN A 47 0.77 -0.03 -35.73
N PHE A 48 2.01 0.15 -36.16
CA PHE A 48 3.04 0.84 -35.35
C PHE A 48 2.66 2.28 -34.99
N PHE A 49 1.94 2.94 -35.89
CA PHE A 49 1.29 4.23 -35.69
C PHE A 49 -0.23 4.03 -35.79
N THR A 50 -0.94 4.27 -34.70
CA THR A 50 -2.39 4.14 -34.64
C THR A 50 -2.97 5.44 -34.10
N LEU A 51 -4.01 5.99 -34.76
CA LEU A 51 -4.61 7.26 -34.36
C LEU A 51 -6.11 7.08 -34.13
N PHE A 52 -6.63 7.90 -33.21
CA PHE A 52 -8.04 7.90 -32.87
C PHE A 52 -8.60 9.31 -32.81
N ALA A 53 -9.81 9.48 -33.34
CA ALA A 53 -10.51 10.78 -33.40
C ALA A 53 -11.34 11.05 -32.14
N SER A 54 -11.63 10.02 -31.32
CA SER A 54 -12.51 10.15 -30.15
C SER A 54 -12.00 9.35 -28.94
N LYS A 55 -12.63 9.57 -27.78
CA LYS A 55 -12.41 8.77 -26.56
C LYS A 55 -12.82 7.31 -26.74
N GLU A 56 -13.84 7.08 -27.55
CA GLU A 56 -14.41 5.77 -27.89
C GLU A 56 -13.59 5.00 -28.93
N GLU A 57 -12.37 5.49 -29.22
CA GLU A 57 -11.40 4.85 -30.11
C GLU A 57 -11.86 4.74 -31.57
N GLU A 58 -12.57 5.75 -32.09
CA GLU A 58 -12.84 5.86 -33.51
C GLU A 58 -11.53 5.99 -34.28
N SER A 59 -11.18 4.95 -35.03
CA SER A 59 -9.89 4.85 -35.73
C SER A 59 -9.77 5.83 -36.87
N VAL A 60 -8.59 6.44 -37.01
CA VAL A 60 -8.17 7.24 -38.16
C VAL A 60 -7.17 6.46 -38.98
N ALA A 61 -7.49 6.21 -40.25
CA ALA A 61 -6.68 5.35 -41.11
C ALA A 61 -5.32 5.98 -41.42
N VAL A 62 -4.25 5.20 -41.23
CA VAL A 62 -2.93 5.51 -41.77
C VAL A 62 -2.92 5.08 -43.24
N THR A 63 -2.70 6.04 -44.14
CA THR A 63 -2.72 5.84 -45.62
C THR A 63 -1.33 5.58 -46.19
N GLY A 64 -0.28 5.78 -45.43
CA GLY A 64 1.09 5.47 -45.83
C GLY A 64 2.14 6.01 -44.88
N ILE A 65 3.34 5.43 -44.95
CA ILE A 65 4.53 5.95 -44.27
C ILE A 65 5.68 6.04 -45.27
N SER A 66 6.52 7.06 -45.14
CA SER A 66 7.73 7.24 -45.94
C SER A 66 8.90 7.71 -45.10
N LEU A 67 10.11 7.42 -45.48
CA LEU A 67 11.35 7.76 -44.78
C LEU A 67 12.18 8.75 -45.58
N LYS A 68 12.57 9.86 -44.93
CA LYS A 68 13.58 10.78 -45.49
C LYS A 68 14.64 11.08 -44.45
N GLY A 69 15.83 10.56 -44.64
CA GLY A 69 16.87 10.60 -43.59
C GLY A 69 16.46 9.73 -42.40
N ASN A 70 16.27 10.39 -41.27
CA ASN A 70 15.75 9.76 -40.02
C ASN A 70 14.32 10.24 -39.65
N VAL A 71 13.62 10.87 -40.59
CA VAL A 71 12.25 11.34 -40.37
C VAL A 71 11.27 10.43 -41.09
N ILE A 72 10.36 9.83 -40.35
CA ILE A 72 9.22 9.08 -40.86
C ILE A 72 8.05 10.06 -40.97
N THR A 73 7.57 10.28 -42.21
CA THR A 73 6.30 10.99 -42.42
C THR A 73 5.18 9.96 -42.40
N VAL A 74 4.21 10.15 -41.51
CA VAL A 74 3.00 9.32 -41.37
C VAL A 74 1.83 10.06 -42.00
N ALA A 75 1.34 9.54 -43.13
CA ALA A 75 0.17 10.07 -43.83
C ALA A 75 -1.10 9.38 -43.31
N THR A 76 -2.14 10.15 -43.05
CA THR A 76 -3.45 9.68 -42.61
C THR A 76 -4.53 10.27 -43.49
N GLU A 77 -5.77 9.79 -43.36
CA GLU A 77 -6.94 10.39 -44.03
C GLU A 77 -7.26 11.82 -43.57
N LYS A 78 -6.73 12.26 -42.40
CA LYS A 78 -6.91 13.63 -41.85
C LYS A 78 -5.71 14.57 -42.07
N GLY A 79 -4.61 14.08 -42.71
CA GLY A 79 -3.39 14.84 -42.90
C GLY A 79 -2.14 14.01 -42.57
N SER A 80 -1.01 14.67 -42.36
CA SER A 80 0.25 13.97 -42.05
C SER A 80 0.96 14.61 -40.87
N PHE A 81 1.80 13.80 -40.17
CA PHE A 81 2.71 14.25 -39.14
C PHE A 81 4.08 13.60 -39.29
N GLU A 82 5.05 14.14 -38.60
CA GLU A 82 6.45 13.72 -38.73
C GLU A 82 6.99 13.19 -37.40
N VAL A 83 7.67 12.04 -37.48
CA VAL A 83 8.32 11.37 -36.35
C VAL A 83 9.80 11.22 -36.68
N LYS A 84 10.66 11.86 -35.89
CA LYS A 84 12.10 11.58 -35.93
C LYS A 84 12.34 10.24 -35.26
N ALA A 85 12.89 9.29 -36.00
CA ALA A 85 13.24 7.95 -35.54
C ALA A 85 14.76 7.77 -35.59
N GLU A 86 15.33 7.19 -34.52
CA GLU A 86 16.74 6.89 -34.42
C GLU A 86 16.91 5.44 -33.99
N ALA A 87 17.75 4.68 -34.71
CA ALA A 87 18.21 3.38 -34.28
C ALA A 87 19.57 3.55 -33.59
N LEU A 88 19.61 3.19 -32.31
CA LEU A 88 20.82 3.12 -31.50
C LEU A 88 21.23 1.64 -31.37
N ASP A 89 22.43 1.37 -30.92
CA ASP A 89 22.95 0.00 -30.90
C ASP A 89 22.00 -0.96 -30.12
N HIS A 90 21.34 -0.49 -29.09
CA HIS A 90 20.57 -1.35 -28.22
C HIS A 90 19.05 -1.04 -28.15
N TYR A 91 18.60 0.12 -28.63
CA TYR A 91 17.20 0.54 -28.60
C TYR A 91 16.88 1.51 -29.73
N PHE A 92 15.60 1.82 -29.90
CA PHE A 92 15.13 2.81 -30.86
C PHE A 92 14.56 4.01 -30.12
N THR A 93 14.63 5.23 -30.66
CA THR A 93 13.89 6.38 -30.17
C THR A 93 12.95 6.93 -31.23
N PHE A 94 11.82 7.47 -30.77
CA PHE A 94 10.80 8.11 -31.61
C PHE A 94 10.39 9.43 -30.95
N GLU A 95 10.48 10.52 -31.71
CA GLU A 95 10.13 11.86 -31.28
C GLU A 95 9.18 12.50 -32.30
N ILE A 96 7.99 12.95 -31.84
CA ILE A 96 7.08 13.70 -32.70
C ILE A 96 7.64 15.10 -32.87
N ILE A 97 7.95 15.49 -34.12
CA ILE A 97 8.58 16.79 -34.41
C ILE A 97 7.63 17.79 -35.09
N SER A 98 6.39 17.38 -35.40
CA SER A 98 5.32 18.22 -35.92
C SER A 98 4.07 18.15 -35.07
N GLU A 99 3.07 18.94 -35.35
CA GLU A 99 1.73 18.77 -34.78
C GLU A 99 1.07 17.53 -35.39
N LEU A 100 0.13 16.91 -34.66
CA LEU A 100 -0.76 15.89 -35.22
C LEU A 100 -1.85 16.54 -36.07
N PRO A 101 -2.45 15.84 -37.05
CA PRO A 101 -3.58 16.36 -37.81
C PRO A 101 -4.75 16.80 -36.92
N GLU A 102 -5.49 17.81 -37.37
CA GLU A 102 -6.67 18.29 -36.62
C GLU A 102 -7.71 17.18 -36.42
N GLY A 103 -8.35 17.17 -35.26
CA GLY A 103 -9.35 16.17 -34.92
C GLY A 103 -8.79 14.81 -34.54
N ILE A 104 -7.52 14.72 -34.15
CA ILE A 104 -6.94 13.56 -33.49
C ILE A 104 -7.07 13.75 -31.95
N TYR A 105 -7.72 12.80 -31.30
CA TYR A 105 -7.87 12.79 -29.84
C TYR A 105 -6.65 12.15 -29.15
N LYS A 106 -6.16 11.03 -29.70
CA LYS A 106 -4.95 10.34 -29.20
C LYS A 106 -4.22 9.61 -30.32
N ALA A 107 -2.91 9.42 -30.13
CA ALA A 107 -2.07 8.62 -31.02
C ALA A 107 -1.27 7.58 -30.21
N TYR A 108 -1.13 6.39 -30.79
CA TYR A 108 -0.21 5.35 -30.35
C TYR A 108 1.03 5.36 -31.25
N ILE A 109 2.20 5.40 -30.63
CA ILE A 109 3.49 5.36 -31.30
C ILE A 109 4.24 4.14 -30.77
N ALA A 110 4.98 3.46 -31.64
CA ALA A 110 5.72 2.24 -31.30
C ALA A 110 4.82 1.15 -30.69
N TYR A 111 3.62 1.00 -31.25
CA TYR A 111 2.71 -0.06 -30.83
C TYR A 111 3.18 -1.41 -31.38
N VAL A 112 3.66 -2.27 -30.49
CA VAL A 112 4.17 -3.60 -30.82
C VAL A 112 3.52 -4.63 -29.91
N LYS A 113 2.94 -5.69 -30.51
CA LYS A 113 2.56 -6.91 -29.79
C LYS A 113 3.63 -7.98 -30.01
N TYR A 114 3.88 -8.76 -28.99
CA TYR A 114 4.89 -9.83 -29.01
C TYR A 114 4.35 -11.10 -28.34
N ASP A 115 4.85 -12.26 -28.76
CA ASP A 115 4.30 -13.58 -28.39
C ASP A 115 5.11 -14.28 -27.29
N TYR A 116 5.63 -13.54 -26.28
CA TYR A 116 6.38 -14.11 -25.19
C TYR A 116 5.96 -13.59 -23.83
N ASP A 117 6.08 -14.45 -22.81
CA ASP A 117 5.85 -14.08 -21.45
C ASP A 117 7.00 -13.22 -20.92
N TYR A 118 6.71 -11.98 -20.55
CA TYR A 118 7.67 -11.03 -19.99
C TYR A 118 8.25 -11.50 -18.63
N LEU A 119 7.56 -12.37 -17.89
CA LEU A 119 8.06 -12.93 -16.64
C LEU A 119 9.20 -13.92 -16.85
N ASP A 120 9.28 -14.57 -18.01
CA ASP A 120 10.41 -15.43 -18.33
C ASP A 120 11.61 -14.58 -18.76
N LYS A 121 12.57 -14.42 -17.86
CA LYS A 121 13.79 -13.61 -18.08
C LYS A 121 14.63 -14.06 -19.29
N LYS A 122 14.43 -15.26 -19.83
CA LYS A 122 15.13 -15.79 -20.99
C LYS A 122 14.50 -15.38 -22.32
N ASN A 123 13.25 -14.97 -22.29
CA ASN A 123 12.54 -14.53 -23.49
C ASN A 123 12.95 -13.12 -23.91
N THR A 124 12.77 -12.84 -25.19
CA THR A 124 12.85 -11.49 -25.76
C THR A 124 11.47 -10.84 -25.67
N ALA A 125 11.40 -9.63 -25.18
CA ALA A 125 10.17 -8.84 -25.05
C ALA A 125 10.41 -7.39 -25.48
N ALA A 126 9.32 -6.66 -25.71
CA ALA A 126 9.36 -5.24 -26.01
C ALA A 126 8.91 -4.40 -24.80
N VAL A 127 9.56 -3.26 -24.59
CA VAL A 127 9.15 -2.27 -23.60
C VAL A 127 9.34 -0.85 -24.10
N THR A 128 8.35 0.01 -23.88
CA THR A 128 8.40 1.44 -24.21
C THR A 128 8.75 2.24 -22.95
N ILE A 129 9.74 3.12 -23.10
CA ILE A 129 10.24 3.99 -22.04
C ILE A 129 9.90 5.45 -22.39
N PRO A 130 9.12 6.19 -21.60
CA PRO A 130 8.90 7.61 -21.83
C PRO A 130 10.20 8.39 -21.57
N ILE A 131 10.63 9.16 -22.54
CA ILE A 131 11.77 10.08 -22.42
C ILE A 131 11.27 11.46 -22.00
N THR A 132 10.05 11.82 -22.41
CA THR A 132 9.38 13.05 -22.00
C THR A 132 8.06 12.77 -21.29
N ILE A 133 7.57 13.71 -20.47
CA ILE A 133 6.32 13.56 -19.70
C ILE A 133 5.06 13.52 -20.55
N TRP A 134 5.15 13.78 -21.85
CA TRP A 134 4.01 13.75 -22.80
C TRP A 134 3.68 12.36 -23.32
N VAL A 135 4.46 11.34 -22.95
CA VAL A 135 4.25 9.95 -23.37
C VAL A 135 3.78 9.12 -22.20
N ASP A 136 2.62 8.50 -22.34
CA ASP A 136 2.13 7.46 -21.44
C ASP A 136 2.44 6.08 -22.04
N PRO A 137 3.33 5.29 -21.45
CA PRO A 137 3.69 3.97 -21.97
C PRO A 137 2.64 2.90 -21.63
N LEU A 138 1.42 3.24 -21.30
CA LEU A 138 0.23 2.44 -20.99
C LEU A 138 0.44 1.27 -20.00
N TYR A 139 1.45 0.45 -20.21
CA TYR A 139 1.71 -0.76 -19.44
C TYR A 139 3.07 -0.73 -18.76
N TYR A 140 3.06 -1.17 -17.52
CA TYR A 140 4.28 -1.70 -16.91
C TYR A 140 4.58 -3.06 -17.52
N PRO A 141 5.81 -3.47 -17.47
CA PRO A 141 6.14 -4.86 -17.65
C PRO A 141 5.67 -5.67 -16.42
N ASP A 142 4.34 -5.80 -16.28
CA ASP A 142 3.68 -6.49 -15.17
C ASP A 142 3.65 -8.01 -15.34
N GLY A 143 4.20 -8.49 -16.49
CA GLY A 143 4.22 -9.88 -16.86
C GLY A 143 2.91 -10.43 -17.44
N LYS A 144 1.90 -9.60 -17.58
CA LYS A 144 0.59 -10.00 -18.13
C LYS A 144 0.38 -9.47 -19.55
N SER A 145 0.90 -8.27 -19.82
CA SER A 145 0.77 -7.63 -21.12
C SER A 145 1.79 -8.17 -22.11
N ARG A 146 1.33 -8.54 -23.31
CA ARG A 146 2.15 -8.95 -24.43
C ARG A 146 2.23 -7.86 -25.48
N GLU A 147 2.16 -6.62 -25.06
CA GLU A 147 2.22 -5.45 -25.92
C GLU A 147 2.91 -4.28 -25.25
N THR A 148 3.44 -3.37 -26.06
CA THR A 148 3.99 -2.10 -25.58
C THR A 148 3.55 -0.96 -26.48
N ILE A 149 3.30 0.21 -25.89
CA ILE A 149 2.73 1.37 -26.58
C ILE A 149 3.26 2.65 -25.94
N GLY A 150 3.55 3.68 -26.75
CA GLY A 150 3.61 5.06 -26.28
C GLY A 150 2.33 5.79 -26.68
N ARG A 151 1.48 6.15 -25.71
CA ARG A 151 0.28 6.97 -25.95
C ARG A 151 0.60 8.45 -25.82
N ILE A 152 0.03 9.24 -26.74
CA ILE A 152 0.20 10.68 -26.79
C ILE A 152 -1.17 11.33 -26.96
N TYR A 153 -1.42 12.37 -26.19
CA TYR A 153 -2.69 13.13 -26.22
C TYR A 153 -2.38 14.55 -26.67
N PRO A 154 -2.91 15.01 -27.82
CA PRO A 154 -2.63 16.33 -28.38
C PRO A 154 -2.87 17.50 -27.42
N HIS A 155 -3.92 17.43 -26.63
CA HIS A 155 -4.26 18.49 -25.67
C HIS A 155 -3.34 18.56 -24.44
N LEU A 156 -2.52 17.52 -24.20
CA LEU A 156 -1.50 17.50 -23.13
C LEU A 156 -0.10 17.86 -23.63
N GLY A 157 0.12 17.82 -24.96
CA GLY A 157 1.37 18.14 -25.63
C GLY A 157 1.79 17.06 -26.62
N VAL A 158 2.26 17.48 -27.77
CA VAL A 158 2.63 16.58 -28.89
C VAL A 158 4.06 16.79 -29.31
N LYS A 159 4.37 18.02 -29.74
CA LYS A 159 5.68 18.33 -30.32
C LYS A 159 6.78 18.20 -29.26
N GLY A 160 7.74 17.32 -29.55
CA GLY A 160 8.80 16.93 -28.63
C GLY A 160 8.42 15.72 -27.74
N ALA A 161 7.21 15.14 -27.92
CA ALA A 161 6.87 13.87 -27.25
C ALA A 161 7.82 12.76 -27.75
N LYS A 162 8.62 12.22 -26.84
CA LYS A 162 9.72 11.30 -27.17
C LYS A 162 9.70 10.06 -26.29
N LEU A 163 9.90 8.90 -26.91
CA LEU A 163 10.00 7.62 -26.25
C LEU A 163 11.18 6.80 -26.74
N GLY A 164 11.62 5.85 -25.93
CA GLY A 164 12.52 4.76 -26.29
C GLY A 164 11.77 3.45 -26.42
N LEU A 165 12.09 2.63 -27.40
CA LEU A 165 11.59 1.27 -27.58
C LEU A 165 12.76 0.30 -27.45
N ILE A 166 12.70 -0.58 -26.46
CA ILE A 166 13.65 -1.66 -26.24
C ILE A 166 12.97 -2.96 -26.69
N ILE A 167 13.65 -3.75 -27.53
CA ILE A 167 13.27 -5.13 -27.88
C ILE A 167 14.50 -5.98 -27.66
N ALA A 168 14.57 -6.71 -26.57
CA ALA A 168 15.76 -7.43 -26.11
C ALA A 168 15.37 -8.57 -25.15
N PRO A 169 16.31 -9.48 -24.82
CA PRO A 169 16.11 -10.44 -23.76
C PRO A 169 15.75 -9.73 -22.44
N VAL A 170 14.70 -10.20 -21.77
CA VAL A 170 14.16 -9.55 -20.56
C VAL A 170 15.23 -9.41 -19.48
N ILE A 171 16.17 -10.34 -19.37
CA ILE A 171 17.28 -10.27 -18.42
C ILE A 171 18.16 -9.02 -18.62
N GLU A 172 18.21 -8.47 -19.82
CA GLU A 172 19.03 -7.30 -20.17
C GLU A 172 18.25 -5.98 -20.05
N HIS A 173 16.92 -6.03 -19.91
CA HIS A 173 16.06 -4.84 -19.91
C HIS A 173 16.47 -3.81 -18.85
N ARG A 174 16.90 -4.25 -17.64
CA ARG A 174 17.31 -3.33 -16.59
C ARG A 174 18.46 -2.42 -17.04
N ASP A 175 19.48 -2.97 -17.67
CA ASP A 175 20.65 -2.20 -18.09
C ASP A 175 20.32 -1.34 -19.31
N LEU A 176 19.49 -1.84 -20.23
CA LEU A 176 19.01 -1.08 -21.38
C LEU A 176 18.10 0.09 -20.99
N ILE A 177 17.25 -0.09 -19.99
CA ILE A 177 16.43 1.00 -19.43
C ILE A 177 17.33 2.09 -18.83
N LYS A 178 18.46 1.72 -18.19
CA LYS A 178 19.44 2.70 -17.71
C LYS A 178 20.01 3.54 -18.87
N GLU A 179 20.38 2.93 -19.98
CA GLU A 179 20.88 3.65 -21.15
C GLU A 179 19.86 4.67 -21.65
N VAL A 180 18.57 4.27 -21.76
CA VAL A 180 17.51 5.20 -22.18
C VAL A 180 17.33 6.32 -21.16
N THR A 181 17.29 6.01 -19.87
CA THR A 181 17.05 7.02 -18.83
C THR A 181 18.19 8.02 -18.69
N LEU A 182 19.43 7.69 -19.08
CA LEU A 182 20.55 8.63 -19.13
C LEU A 182 20.34 9.73 -20.18
N THR A 183 19.50 9.51 -21.19
CA THR A 183 19.21 10.50 -22.25
C THR A 183 18.09 11.47 -21.87
N ILE A 184 17.41 11.28 -20.73
CA ILE A 184 16.28 12.10 -20.32
C ILE A 184 16.75 13.48 -19.87
N ASP A 185 16.23 14.52 -20.53
CA ASP A 185 16.40 15.91 -20.09
C ASP A 185 15.48 16.17 -18.88
N LYS A 186 16.05 16.61 -17.77
CA LYS A 186 15.33 16.95 -16.53
C LYS A 186 14.27 18.04 -16.71
N ASN A 187 14.34 18.82 -17.76
CA ASN A 187 13.36 19.88 -18.03
C ASN A 187 12.08 19.37 -18.70
N THR A 188 12.14 18.20 -19.34
CA THR A 188 11.03 17.65 -20.11
C THR A 188 10.66 16.23 -19.73
N GLY A 189 11.43 15.57 -18.88
CA GLY A 189 11.20 14.20 -18.48
C GLY A 189 11.66 13.88 -17.05
N ILE A 190 11.27 12.71 -16.58
CA ILE A 190 11.63 12.19 -15.26
C ILE A 190 12.80 11.22 -15.42
N ARG A 191 13.99 11.68 -15.06
CA ARG A 191 15.20 10.83 -15.08
C ARG A 191 15.34 10.04 -13.78
N SER A 192 16.22 9.04 -13.81
CA SER A 192 16.61 8.33 -12.60
C SER A 192 17.16 9.29 -11.53
N THR A 193 16.88 8.97 -10.28
CA THR A 193 17.35 9.71 -9.10
C THR A 193 18.50 8.97 -8.43
N THR A 194 18.84 9.27 -7.25
CA THR A 194 19.82 8.70 -6.33
C THR A 194 20.65 7.50 -6.83
N GLY A 195 21.94 7.69 -6.96
CA GLY A 195 22.88 6.63 -7.40
C GLY A 195 23.04 6.52 -8.90
N GLY A 196 22.57 7.51 -9.67
CA GLY A 196 22.74 7.60 -11.11
C GLY A 196 21.49 7.26 -11.88
N ALA A 197 21.63 6.60 -13.03
CA ALA A 197 20.54 6.30 -13.96
C ALA A 197 19.54 5.26 -13.43
N TRP A 198 19.84 4.63 -12.31
CA TRP A 198 19.00 3.60 -11.75
C TRP A 198 19.04 3.61 -10.22
N GLY A 199 17.95 4.04 -9.60
CA GLY A 199 17.86 4.21 -8.14
C GLY A 199 18.17 2.95 -7.34
N ARG A 200 17.87 1.76 -7.88
CA ARG A 200 18.17 0.48 -7.24
C ARG A 200 19.67 0.25 -7.00
N ASP A 201 20.55 0.89 -7.76
CA ASP A 201 22.00 0.75 -7.62
C ASP A 201 22.55 1.53 -6.41
N SER A 202 21.76 2.40 -5.79
CA SER A 202 22.12 3.13 -4.57
C SER A 202 21.65 2.42 -3.31
N ARG A 203 22.60 2.10 -2.41
CA ARG A 203 22.26 1.51 -1.10
C ARG A 203 21.41 2.44 -0.22
N LEU A 204 21.42 3.74 -0.49
CA LEU A 204 20.57 4.70 0.23
C LEU A 204 19.07 4.40 0.06
N ASN A 205 18.67 3.86 -1.12
CA ASN A 205 17.30 3.43 -1.36
C ASN A 205 16.86 2.22 -0.51
N PHE A 206 17.80 1.50 0.11
CA PHE A 206 17.54 0.35 0.99
C PHE A 206 17.64 0.72 2.48
N SER A 207 17.69 2.00 2.82
CA SER A 207 17.72 2.46 4.22
C SER A 207 16.36 2.28 4.89
N ASN A 208 16.37 1.92 6.17
CA ASN A 208 15.17 1.96 7.00
C ASN A 208 14.92 3.41 7.44
N TYR A 209 13.66 3.79 7.59
CA TYR A 209 13.33 5.09 8.13
C TYR A 209 12.21 5.06 9.18
N THR A 210 12.07 6.12 9.92
CA THR A 210 10.94 6.39 10.81
C THR A 210 10.33 7.74 10.46
N ILE A 211 9.03 7.88 10.69
CA ILE A 211 8.32 9.14 10.47
C ILE A 211 8.24 9.88 11.79
N GLN A 212 8.65 11.14 11.80
CA GLN A 212 8.65 12.01 12.96
C GLN A 212 8.07 13.38 12.62
N SER A 213 7.29 13.94 13.53
CA SER A 213 6.76 15.31 13.43
C SER A 213 7.55 16.33 14.27
N GLU A 214 8.39 15.87 15.16
CA GLU A 214 9.25 16.73 15.99
C GLU A 214 10.60 16.93 15.35
N THR A 215 11.05 18.18 15.23
CA THR A 215 12.25 18.57 14.49
C THR A 215 13.15 19.56 15.23
N THR A 216 13.00 19.69 16.54
CA THR A 216 13.92 20.52 17.31
C THR A 216 15.29 19.86 17.42
N ARG A 217 16.34 20.68 17.53
CA ARG A 217 17.70 20.20 17.77
C ARG A 217 17.77 19.31 19.03
N GLU A 218 17.09 19.69 20.10
CA GLU A 218 17.03 18.92 21.34
C GLU A 218 16.40 17.54 21.14
N PHE A 219 15.32 17.47 20.37
CA PHE A 219 14.69 16.19 20.04
C PHE A 219 15.65 15.29 19.27
N ILE A 220 16.32 15.81 18.24
CA ILE A 220 17.29 15.04 17.44
C ILE A 220 18.43 14.54 18.35
N ASP A 221 19.07 15.40 19.10
CA ASP A 221 20.20 15.03 19.97
C ASP A 221 19.80 13.98 21.02
N SER A 222 18.61 14.07 21.60
CA SER A 222 18.13 13.13 22.62
C SER A 222 17.69 11.78 22.09
N ASN A 223 17.42 11.64 20.77
CA ASN A 223 16.88 10.42 20.17
C ASN A 223 17.83 9.73 19.17
N ILE A 224 18.95 10.31 18.79
CA ILE A 224 19.87 9.74 17.79
C ILE A 224 20.32 8.32 18.16
N ASP A 225 20.77 8.12 19.41
CA ASP A 225 21.23 6.80 19.85
C ASP A 225 20.08 5.78 19.87
N TYR A 226 18.89 6.23 20.23
CA TYR A 226 17.69 5.41 20.16
C TYR A 226 17.39 4.96 18.73
N PHE A 227 17.37 5.88 17.76
CA PHE A 227 17.10 5.54 16.36
C PHE A 227 18.13 4.56 15.79
N LYS A 228 19.42 4.77 16.10
CA LYS A 228 20.48 3.83 15.72
C LYS A 228 20.28 2.45 16.34
N SER A 229 19.88 2.41 17.62
CA SER A 229 19.69 1.15 18.36
C SER A 229 18.60 0.26 17.78
N ILE A 230 17.61 0.85 17.09
CA ILE A 230 16.53 0.12 16.43
C ILE A 230 16.75 -0.09 14.92
N GLY A 231 17.90 0.32 14.39
CA GLY A 231 18.26 0.11 12.99
C GLY A 231 17.70 1.13 12.00
N VAL A 232 17.31 2.32 12.48
CA VAL A 232 16.88 3.45 11.62
C VAL A 232 18.10 4.12 11.00
N ASP A 233 18.06 4.31 9.70
CA ASP A 233 19.10 4.99 8.92
C ASP A 233 18.68 6.40 8.49
N GLN A 234 17.38 6.70 8.56
CA GLN A 234 16.82 7.93 8.06
C GLN A 234 15.61 8.35 8.91
N ILE A 235 15.49 9.65 9.16
CA ILE A 235 14.30 10.24 9.77
C ILE A 235 13.54 10.98 8.69
N ASP A 236 12.32 10.54 8.44
CA ASP A 236 11.39 11.16 7.52
C ASP A 236 10.54 12.17 8.28
N LEU A 237 10.74 13.44 7.97
CA LEU A 237 10.17 14.55 8.70
C LEU A 237 8.86 14.95 8.05
N HIS A 238 7.78 14.60 8.73
CA HIS A 238 6.42 14.82 8.27
C HIS A 238 6.07 16.31 8.29
N GLN A 239 5.40 16.77 7.25
CA GLN A 239 4.74 18.06 7.24
C GLN A 239 3.70 18.13 8.38
N GLY A 240 3.43 19.27 8.90
CA GLY A 240 2.51 19.45 10.03
C GLY A 240 3.24 20.02 11.22
N ALA A 241 2.89 19.66 12.41
CA ALA A 241 3.08 20.38 13.66
C ALA A 241 4.37 21.18 13.84
N ALA A 242 5.49 20.87 13.20
CA ALA A 242 6.74 21.53 13.56
C ALA A 242 7.78 21.67 12.47
N THR A 243 7.72 20.96 11.36
CA THR A 243 8.79 20.93 10.38
C THR A 243 8.64 22.05 9.36
N PHE A 244 7.64 21.94 8.51
CA PHE A 244 7.35 22.92 7.46
C PHE A 244 5.85 22.96 7.16
N ARG A 245 5.41 24.07 6.57
CA ARG A 245 4.02 24.25 6.16
C ARG A 245 3.82 23.72 4.76
N GLN A 246 2.83 22.84 4.57
CA GLN A 246 2.53 22.25 3.27
C GLN A 246 2.07 23.31 2.25
N GLY A 247 2.65 23.28 1.07
CA GLY A 247 2.39 24.21 -0.03
C GLY A 247 3.52 25.20 -0.29
N ASP A 248 3.84 26.08 0.63
CA ASP A 248 4.97 27.00 0.52
C ASP A 248 6.28 26.47 1.13
N PHE A 249 6.19 25.40 1.90
CA PHE A 249 7.31 24.74 2.58
C PHE A 249 8.10 25.68 3.51
N LYS A 250 7.44 26.70 4.08
CA LYS A 250 8.05 27.53 5.12
C LYS A 250 8.40 26.69 6.33
N PHE A 251 9.66 26.74 6.76
CA PHE A 251 10.10 26.07 7.96
C PHE A 251 9.48 26.73 9.20
N MET A 252 8.83 25.93 10.05
CA MET A 252 7.99 26.49 11.12
C MET A 252 8.75 26.88 12.39
N ARG A 253 9.89 26.23 12.65
CA ARG A 253 10.72 26.46 13.86
C ARG A 253 12.09 27.03 13.57
N TYR A 254 12.39 27.28 12.31
CA TYR A 254 13.65 27.83 11.85
C TYR A 254 13.40 29.02 10.93
N LYS A 255 14.33 29.95 10.93
CA LYS A 255 14.23 31.13 10.10
C LYS A 255 14.12 30.80 8.60
N ASP A 256 14.91 29.84 8.18
CA ASP A 256 15.00 29.37 6.80
C ASP A 256 15.53 27.94 6.69
N GLY A 257 15.61 27.41 5.47
CA GLY A 257 16.13 26.07 5.22
C GLY A 257 17.60 25.89 5.60
N ALA A 258 18.41 26.93 5.57
CA ALA A 258 19.82 26.86 5.94
C ALA A 258 19.99 26.66 7.47
N GLU A 259 19.19 27.33 8.27
CA GLU A 259 19.18 27.15 9.72
C GLU A 259 18.64 25.76 10.09
N PHE A 260 17.56 25.29 9.42
CA PHE A 260 17.07 23.93 9.57
C PHE A 260 18.15 22.92 9.22
N LYS A 261 18.81 23.05 8.07
CA LYS A 261 19.89 22.17 7.62
C LYS A 261 20.97 22.04 8.70
N LYS A 262 21.46 23.18 9.21
CA LYS A 262 22.51 23.21 10.26
C LYS A 262 22.09 22.48 11.53
N ASN A 263 20.86 22.61 11.97
CA ASN A 263 20.37 22.08 13.24
C ASN A 263 19.81 20.66 13.17
N VAL A 264 19.40 20.21 11.98
CA VAL A 264 18.75 18.91 11.78
C VAL A 264 19.54 18.05 10.80
N SER A 265 19.59 18.42 9.52
CA SER A 265 20.12 17.55 8.47
C SER A 265 21.62 17.29 8.63
N ASP A 266 22.43 18.33 8.92
CA ASP A 266 23.88 18.18 9.13
C ASP A 266 24.18 17.37 10.40
N VAL A 267 23.35 17.49 11.43
CA VAL A 267 23.47 16.68 12.66
C VAL A 267 23.19 15.22 12.41
N LEU A 268 22.13 14.92 11.67
CA LEU A 268 21.82 13.54 11.27
C LEU A 268 22.94 12.96 10.41
N GLU A 269 23.43 13.72 9.42
CA GLU A 269 24.52 13.29 8.54
C GLU A 269 25.82 13.02 9.31
N ALA A 270 26.18 13.87 10.25
CA ALA A 270 27.34 13.67 11.14
C ALA A 270 27.23 12.40 12.01
N ASN A 271 26.01 11.90 12.20
CA ASN A 271 25.72 10.67 12.91
C ASN A 271 25.45 9.46 12.00
N GLY A 272 25.72 9.59 10.69
CA GLY A 272 25.52 8.53 9.70
C GLY A 272 24.05 8.28 9.36
N MET A 273 23.17 9.25 9.60
CA MET A 273 21.74 9.20 9.29
C MET A 273 21.38 10.25 8.23
N ALA A 274 20.21 10.11 7.62
CA ALA A 274 19.70 11.07 6.65
C ALA A 274 18.37 11.71 7.09
N ALA A 275 18.14 12.96 6.64
CA ALA A 275 16.84 13.62 6.75
C ALA A 275 16.02 13.35 5.47
N GLY A 276 14.76 12.97 5.62
CA GLY A 276 13.76 12.85 4.56
C GLY A 276 12.70 13.94 4.67
N LEU A 277 12.21 14.41 3.52
CA LEU A 277 11.12 15.35 3.42
C LEU A 277 9.84 14.58 3.06
N HIS A 278 8.85 14.56 3.95
CA HIS A 278 7.55 13.95 3.74
C HIS A 278 6.51 15.04 3.48
N SER A 279 5.92 15.04 2.31
CA SER A 279 4.90 16.01 1.93
C SER A 279 3.62 15.34 1.42
N TYR A 280 2.48 16.02 1.58
CA TYR A 280 1.24 15.65 0.89
C TYR A 280 1.20 16.25 -0.52
N SER A 281 2.29 16.04 -1.27
CA SER A 281 2.42 16.41 -2.68
C SER A 281 1.91 17.82 -2.99
N PHE A 282 0.85 17.94 -3.78
CA PHE A 282 0.31 19.20 -4.31
C PHE A 282 -0.69 19.91 -3.39
N TYR A 283 -1.09 19.33 -2.26
CA TYR A 283 -2.07 19.95 -1.36
C TYR A 283 -1.47 21.18 -0.66
N ILE A 284 -2.34 22.15 -0.38
CA ILE A 284 -1.97 23.44 0.22
C ILE A 284 -2.62 23.53 1.60
N ALA A 285 -1.81 23.68 2.65
CA ALA A 285 -2.32 23.81 4.01
C ALA A 285 -3.32 24.98 4.12
N TYR A 286 -4.40 24.78 4.88
CA TYR A 286 -5.47 25.76 5.07
C TYR A 286 -5.00 27.12 5.58
N ASN A 287 -3.85 27.17 6.26
CA ASN A 287 -3.24 28.39 6.80
C ASN A 287 -2.06 28.90 5.94
N CYS A 288 -1.94 28.45 4.70
CA CYS A 288 -0.83 28.87 3.82
C CYS A 288 -1.10 30.27 3.22
N ASP A 289 -0.95 31.30 4.04
CA ASP A 289 -1.22 32.70 3.68
C ASP A 289 -0.35 33.21 2.53
N THR A 290 0.89 32.76 2.42
CA THR A 290 1.81 33.18 1.33
C THR A 290 1.32 32.80 -0.07
N LEU A 291 0.58 31.68 -0.18
CA LEU A 291 -0.04 31.24 -1.43
C LEU A 291 -1.50 31.69 -1.55
N LEU A 292 -2.28 31.57 -0.48
CA LEU A 292 -3.73 31.73 -0.50
C LEU A 292 -4.21 33.20 -0.35
N SER A 293 -3.31 34.13 0.03
CA SER A 293 -3.66 35.57 0.02
C SER A 293 -3.57 36.25 -1.36
N LYS A 294 -3.04 35.54 -2.36
CA LYS A 294 -2.86 36.02 -3.71
C LYS A 294 -4.11 35.74 -4.55
N PRO A 295 -4.81 36.77 -5.09
CA PRO A 295 -6.03 36.59 -5.89
C PRO A 295 -5.83 35.68 -7.11
N GLU A 296 -4.68 35.75 -7.77
CA GLU A 296 -4.33 34.87 -8.88
C GLU A 296 -4.28 33.40 -8.51
N ASN A 297 -3.84 33.08 -7.30
CA ASN A 297 -3.78 31.71 -6.80
C ASN A 297 -5.14 31.19 -6.36
N LEU A 298 -5.98 32.05 -5.75
CA LEU A 298 -7.35 31.68 -5.37
C LEU A 298 -8.20 31.23 -6.56
N ARG A 299 -8.00 31.86 -7.73
CA ARG A 299 -8.70 31.51 -8.98
C ARG A 299 -8.25 30.16 -9.56
N GLN A 300 -7.15 29.60 -9.09
CA GLN A 300 -6.58 28.32 -9.51
C GLN A 300 -6.85 27.19 -8.48
N LEU A 301 -7.72 27.46 -7.49
CA LEU A 301 -8.19 26.41 -6.59
C LEU A 301 -9.33 25.62 -7.23
N MET A 302 -9.30 24.31 -7.06
CA MET A 302 -10.32 23.39 -7.56
C MET A 302 -11.65 23.62 -6.83
N ILE A 303 -12.73 23.71 -7.59
CA ILE A 303 -14.07 24.00 -7.09
C ILE A 303 -14.89 22.70 -7.09
N MET A 304 -15.47 22.34 -5.95
CA MET A 304 -16.37 21.21 -5.84
C MET A 304 -17.85 21.57 -5.96
N GLY A 305 -18.21 22.85 -5.73
CA GLY A 305 -19.59 23.34 -5.85
C GLY A 305 -19.65 24.82 -6.12
N LYS A 306 -20.69 25.26 -6.81
CA LYS A 306 -20.95 26.68 -7.11
C LYS A 306 -22.37 27.02 -6.67
N TYR A 307 -22.50 28.09 -5.91
CA TYR A 307 -23.75 28.59 -5.34
C TYR A 307 -23.85 30.09 -5.56
N THR A 308 -25.01 30.64 -5.27
CA THR A 308 -25.33 32.09 -5.45
C THR A 308 -25.62 32.71 -4.09
N LEU A 309 -25.02 33.88 -3.81
CA LEU A 309 -25.28 34.63 -2.59
C LEU A 309 -26.70 35.18 -2.61
N ALA A 310 -27.53 34.78 -1.64
CA ALA A 310 -28.95 35.13 -1.61
C ALA A 310 -29.22 36.58 -1.12
N ASP A 311 -28.34 37.15 -0.30
CA ASP A 311 -28.45 38.47 0.27
C ASP A 311 -27.10 39.19 0.28
N ASP A 312 -27.13 40.53 0.37
CA ASP A 312 -25.91 41.33 0.59
C ASP A 312 -25.31 40.96 1.96
N ILE A 313 -23.99 40.82 2.02
CA ILE A 313 -23.26 40.65 3.30
C ILE A 313 -22.20 41.74 3.47
N SER A 314 -22.07 42.27 4.67
CA SER A 314 -21.00 43.18 5.06
C SER A 314 -19.71 42.42 5.39
N ALA A 315 -18.60 43.15 5.59
CA ALA A 315 -17.34 42.53 6.01
C ALA A 315 -17.41 41.85 7.39
N ASP A 316 -18.35 42.23 8.23
CA ASP A 316 -18.50 41.78 9.62
C ASP A 316 -19.60 40.71 9.77
N ASP A 317 -20.37 40.43 8.72
CA ASP A 317 -21.43 39.42 8.79
C ASP A 317 -20.85 38.01 8.93
N MET A 318 -21.47 37.23 9.82
CA MET A 318 -21.05 35.89 10.17
C MET A 318 -22.02 34.79 9.69
N PHE A 319 -22.80 35.12 8.64
CA PHE A 319 -23.74 34.17 8.04
C PHE A 319 -23.89 34.46 6.53
N ILE A 320 -23.98 33.38 5.75
CA ILE A 320 -24.22 33.43 4.30
C ILE A 320 -25.47 32.62 4.00
N ALA A 321 -26.48 33.26 3.42
CA ALA A 321 -27.61 32.58 2.80
C ALA A 321 -27.29 32.26 1.35
N LEU A 322 -27.71 31.11 0.86
CA LEU A 322 -27.52 30.66 -0.52
C LEU A 322 -28.88 30.54 -1.22
N GLU A 323 -28.99 30.99 -2.48
CA GLU A 323 -30.24 30.84 -3.25
C GLU A 323 -30.63 29.38 -3.45
N GLU A 324 -29.67 28.48 -3.62
CA GLU A 324 -29.85 27.04 -3.80
C GLU A 324 -30.06 26.29 -2.46
N GLY A 325 -29.85 26.96 -1.33
CA GLY A 325 -29.81 26.33 -0.02
C GLY A 325 -28.54 25.50 0.24
N THR A 326 -28.56 24.64 1.25
CA THR A 326 -27.37 23.89 1.72
C THR A 326 -27.50 22.37 1.55
N ALA A 327 -28.61 21.87 0.98
CA ALA A 327 -28.91 20.44 0.93
C ALA A 327 -27.86 19.62 0.17
N ASP A 328 -27.28 20.19 -0.88
CA ASP A 328 -26.30 19.53 -1.75
C ASP A 328 -24.85 19.77 -1.30
N ILE A 329 -24.63 20.49 -0.20
CA ILE A 329 -23.28 20.70 0.33
C ILE A 329 -22.93 19.50 1.21
N PRO A 330 -21.83 18.77 0.91
CA PRO A 330 -21.41 17.64 1.74
C PRO A 330 -21.13 18.09 3.18
N THR A 331 -21.71 17.38 4.14
CA THR A 331 -21.51 17.65 5.58
C THR A 331 -20.38 16.86 6.20
N ASP A 332 -20.01 15.73 5.58
CA ASP A 332 -18.97 14.85 6.07
C ASP A 332 -17.60 15.44 5.80
N ARG A 333 -16.92 15.84 6.88
CA ARG A 333 -15.56 16.40 6.86
C ARG A 333 -14.62 15.50 7.63
N GLY A 334 -13.44 15.29 7.11
CA GLY A 334 -12.42 14.47 7.76
C GLY A 334 -11.15 14.43 6.94
N PHE A 335 -10.10 13.82 7.50
CA PHE A 335 -8.80 13.75 6.86
C PHE A 335 -8.87 13.14 5.44
N CYS A 336 -9.60 12.05 5.26
CA CYS A 336 -9.77 11.36 3.98
C CYS A 336 -11.09 11.72 3.26
N ARG A 337 -11.66 12.90 3.49
CA ARG A 337 -12.87 13.36 2.83
C ARG A 337 -12.57 14.50 1.87
N THR A 338 -13.12 14.45 0.66
CA THR A 338 -12.93 15.46 -0.38
C THR A 338 -13.79 16.70 -0.14
N ASN A 339 -13.76 17.24 1.06
CA ASN A 339 -14.59 18.35 1.48
C ASN A 339 -13.77 19.34 2.32
N SER A 340 -13.84 20.64 1.99
CA SER A 340 -13.18 21.68 2.76
C SER A 340 -14.17 22.55 3.54
N PRO A 341 -13.71 23.22 4.60
CA PRO A 341 -14.51 24.21 5.30
C PRO A 341 -14.47 25.60 4.64
N PHE A 342 -14.15 25.72 3.34
CA PHE A 342 -13.92 27.00 2.72
C PHE A 342 -14.82 27.27 1.51
N VAL A 343 -15.37 28.47 1.46
CA VAL A 343 -15.93 29.08 0.24
C VAL A 343 -15.10 30.27 -0.16
N LEU A 344 -15.07 30.54 -1.47
CA LEU A 344 -14.44 31.68 -2.08
C LEU A 344 -15.55 32.58 -2.68
N ILE A 345 -15.61 33.86 -2.26
CA ILE A 345 -16.46 34.89 -2.83
C ILE A 345 -15.57 36.05 -3.30
N GLY A 346 -15.59 36.37 -4.60
CA GLY A 346 -14.59 37.29 -5.15
C GLY A 346 -13.17 36.80 -4.89
N ASP A 347 -12.38 37.57 -4.16
CA ASP A 347 -11.01 37.25 -3.72
C ASP A 347 -10.93 37.03 -2.20
N GLU A 348 -12.06 36.76 -1.51
CA GLU A 348 -12.12 36.42 -0.08
C GLU A 348 -12.35 34.94 0.13
N LEU A 349 -11.45 34.32 0.89
CA LEU A 349 -11.63 32.98 1.40
C LEU A 349 -12.33 33.03 2.77
N ILE A 350 -13.44 32.30 2.92
CA ILE A 350 -14.30 32.32 4.10
C ILE A 350 -14.42 30.90 4.65
N CYS A 351 -14.09 30.74 5.93
CA CYS A 351 -14.28 29.46 6.62
C CYS A 351 -15.69 29.36 7.19
N PHE A 352 -16.33 28.18 7.07
CA PHE A 352 -17.74 28.01 7.44
C PHE A 352 -18.06 26.66 8.06
N ASP A 353 -19.18 26.65 8.81
CA ASP A 353 -19.93 25.45 9.18
C ASP A 353 -21.29 25.45 8.47
N ILE A 354 -21.78 24.24 8.12
CA ILE A 354 -23.07 24.08 7.45
C ILE A 354 -24.18 24.11 8.49
N THR A 355 -25.23 24.89 8.22
CA THR A 355 -26.49 24.89 8.98
C THR A 355 -27.65 24.58 8.04
N LYS A 356 -28.84 24.36 8.59
CA LYS A 356 -30.04 24.12 7.80
C LYS A 356 -30.42 25.31 6.90
N ASP A 357 -30.14 26.52 7.38
CA ASP A 357 -30.62 27.78 6.75
C ASP A 357 -29.53 28.49 5.94
N GLY A 358 -28.26 27.99 5.98
CA GLY A 358 -27.15 28.64 5.28
C GLY A 358 -25.78 28.21 5.86
N LEU A 359 -24.76 29.02 5.55
CA LEU A 359 -23.39 28.81 6.01
C LEU A 359 -23.11 29.73 7.21
N LYS A 360 -22.88 29.17 8.37
CA LYS A 360 -22.39 29.90 9.54
C LYS A 360 -20.89 30.15 9.36
N ILE A 361 -20.50 31.40 9.26
CA ILE A 361 -19.11 31.80 9.09
C ILE A 361 -18.36 31.55 10.41
N THR A 362 -17.22 30.89 10.35
CA THR A 362 -16.30 30.71 11.48
C THR A 362 -15.09 31.64 11.38
N GLN A 363 -14.72 32.04 10.16
CA GLN A 363 -13.64 32.99 9.92
C GLN A 363 -13.85 33.75 8.61
N ARG A 364 -13.81 35.05 8.66
CA ARG A 364 -13.71 35.94 7.50
C ARG A 364 -12.25 36.18 7.14
N GLY A 365 -11.97 36.47 5.86
CA GLY A 365 -10.61 36.77 5.42
C GLY A 365 -9.61 35.66 5.75
N ALA A 366 -10.00 34.38 5.62
CA ALA A 366 -9.16 33.26 5.98
C ALA A 366 -7.88 33.19 5.13
N ALA A 367 -6.84 32.56 5.67
CA ALA A 367 -5.54 32.37 5.02
C ALA A 367 -4.90 33.67 4.47
N GLY A 368 -5.12 34.78 5.15
CA GLY A 368 -4.54 36.09 4.79
C GLY A 368 -5.27 36.84 3.69
N THR A 369 -6.44 36.38 3.23
CA THR A 369 -7.33 37.15 2.37
C THR A 369 -8.00 38.28 3.16
N LYS A 370 -8.66 39.19 2.48
CA LYS A 370 -9.25 40.37 3.12
C LYS A 370 -10.77 40.23 3.19
N ALA A 371 -11.34 40.38 4.38
CA ALA A 371 -12.78 40.45 4.57
C ALA A 371 -13.34 41.72 3.92
N VAL A 372 -14.32 41.56 3.05
CA VAL A 372 -14.97 42.67 2.31
C VAL A 372 -16.50 42.45 2.23
N ALA A 373 -17.26 43.49 1.88
CA ALA A 373 -18.67 43.34 1.59
C ALA A 373 -18.90 42.64 0.23
N HIS A 374 -19.90 41.77 0.17
CA HIS A 374 -20.30 41.07 -1.05
C HIS A 374 -21.78 41.35 -1.35
N LYS A 375 -22.12 41.33 -2.62
CA LYS A 375 -23.47 41.64 -3.11
C LYS A 375 -24.27 40.39 -3.42
N LYS A 376 -25.57 40.45 -3.20
CA LYS A 376 -26.52 39.45 -3.68
C LYS A 376 -26.24 39.12 -5.14
N GLY A 377 -26.28 37.79 -5.46
CA GLY A 377 -26.03 37.28 -6.80
C GLY A 377 -24.56 37.02 -7.10
N GLU A 378 -23.61 37.36 -6.21
CA GLU A 378 -22.22 36.93 -6.37
C GLU A 378 -22.08 35.44 -6.25
N ALA A 379 -21.12 34.88 -6.99
CA ALA A 379 -20.82 33.44 -6.95
C ALA A 379 -20.12 33.04 -5.64
N VAL A 380 -20.66 32.06 -4.94
CA VAL A 380 -20.09 31.42 -3.78
C VAL A 380 -19.51 30.07 -4.23
N LYS A 381 -18.19 29.95 -4.27
CA LYS A 381 -17.49 28.76 -4.77
C LYS A 381 -17.02 27.91 -3.59
N HIS A 382 -17.56 26.72 -3.44
CA HIS A 382 -17.05 25.77 -2.44
C HIS A 382 -15.76 25.13 -2.97
N ILE A 383 -14.68 25.29 -2.21
CA ILE A 383 -13.34 24.86 -2.62
C ILE A 383 -13.12 23.38 -2.25
N THR A 384 -12.51 22.62 -3.14
CA THR A 384 -12.14 21.22 -2.90
C THR A 384 -11.03 21.15 -1.85
N GLY A 385 -11.22 20.26 -0.88
CA GLY A 385 -10.20 19.95 0.14
C GLY A 385 -10.07 18.46 0.38
N HIS A 386 -8.86 18.02 0.70
CA HIS A 386 -8.56 16.64 1.06
C HIS A 386 -7.28 16.62 1.90
N TYR A 387 -7.12 15.65 2.79
CA TYR A 387 -5.96 15.53 3.69
C TYR A 387 -5.62 16.82 4.45
N HIS A 388 -6.64 17.55 4.91
CA HIS A 388 -6.53 18.88 5.54
C HIS A 388 -5.81 19.93 4.69
N GLY A 389 -5.87 19.81 3.36
CA GLY A 389 -5.32 20.76 2.41
C GLY A 389 -6.31 21.14 1.31
N LEU A 390 -6.14 22.33 0.73
CA LEU A 390 -6.85 22.75 -0.48
C LEU A 390 -6.18 22.16 -1.73
N VAL A 391 -6.98 21.93 -2.76
CA VAL A 391 -6.54 21.31 -4.01
C VAL A 391 -6.40 22.38 -5.09
N PRO A 392 -5.22 22.58 -5.70
CA PRO A 392 -5.07 23.43 -6.87
C PRO A 392 -5.59 22.73 -8.13
N GLU A 393 -6.04 23.50 -9.13
CA GLU A 393 -6.31 23.01 -10.47
C GLU A 393 -5.04 22.39 -11.07
N PHE A 394 -5.14 21.18 -11.58
CA PHE A 394 -3.98 20.46 -12.11
C PHE A 394 -3.43 21.14 -13.36
N GLY A 395 -2.09 21.21 -13.45
CA GLY A 395 -1.39 21.91 -14.51
C GLY A 395 -1.38 23.43 -14.39
N SER A 396 -2.07 24.01 -13.39
CA SER A 396 -2.05 25.43 -13.13
C SER A 396 -0.68 25.91 -12.61
N GLU A 397 -0.44 27.21 -12.66
CA GLU A 397 0.79 27.81 -12.11
C GLU A 397 0.90 27.58 -10.60
N LEU A 398 -0.23 27.62 -9.87
CA LEU A 398 -0.28 27.32 -8.44
C LEU A 398 0.15 25.87 -8.15
N PHE A 399 -0.35 24.90 -8.93
CA PHE A 399 0.05 23.51 -8.83
C PHE A 399 1.57 23.33 -9.04
N LEU A 400 2.12 24.02 -10.03
CA LEU A 400 3.55 23.98 -10.32
C LEU A 400 4.38 24.77 -9.29
N GLU A 401 3.83 25.87 -8.72
CA GLU A 401 4.47 26.62 -7.62
C GLU A 401 4.68 25.72 -6.40
N VAL A 402 3.70 24.89 -6.02
CA VAL A 402 3.84 23.93 -4.92
C VAL A 402 4.94 22.88 -5.22
N ALA A 403 4.99 22.37 -6.44
CA ALA A 403 6.05 21.42 -6.86
C ALA A 403 7.45 22.07 -6.76
N ARG A 404 7.60 23.30 -7.27
CA ARG A 404 8.86 24.07 -7.15
C ARG A 404 9.27 24.30 -5.70
N ASN A 405 8.32 24.66 -4.85
CA ASN A 405 8.58 24.88 -3.43
C ASN A 405 9.05 23.61 -2.74
N THR A 406 8.49 22.45 -3.09
CA THR A 406 8.95 21.14 -2.61
C THR A 406 10.42 20.90 -2.95
N GLY A 407 10.80 21.06 -4.22
CA GLY A 407 12.20 20.87 -4.67
C GLY A 407 13.19 21.87 -4.07
N LYS A 408 12.76 23.13 -3.88
CA LYS A 408 13.57 24.16 -3.19
C LYS A 408 13.78 23.80 -1.73
N ALA A 409 12.71 23.46 -1.00
CA ALA A 409 12.78 23.09 0.41
C ALA A 409 13.69 21.87 0.62
N TYR A 410 13.58 20.86 -0.25
CA TYR A 410 14.49 19.71 -0.26
C TYR A 410 15.96 20.15 -0.33
N THR A 411 16.28 21.05 -1.26
CA THR A 411 17.64 21.54 -1.50
C THR A 411 18.14 22.38 -0.32
N GLU A 412 17.36 23.35 0.14
CA GLU A 412 17.72 24.28 1.20
C GLU A 412 17.82 23.60 2.56
N GLY A 413 16.91 22.67 2.85
CA GLY A 413 16.90 21.89 4.09
C GLY A 413 17.93 20.77 4.14
N GLY A 414 18.64 20.48 3.04
CA GLY A 414 19.67 19.44 3.01
C GLY A 414 19.13 18.02 3.14
N PHE A 415 17.90 17.80 2.72
CA PHE A 415 17.27 16.47 2.72
C PHE A 415 17.97 15.53 1.73
N LYS A 416 17.83 14.22 1.95
CA LYS A 416 18.32 13.15 1.05
C LYS A 416 17.20 12.34 0.43
N MET A 417 15.99 12.45 0.95
CA MET A 417 14.79 11.75 0.48
C MET A 417 13.63 12.74 0.32
N ILE A 418 12.78 12.47 -0.66
CA ILE A 418 11.45 13.06 -0.77
C ILE A 418 10.43 11.90 -0.80
N TYR A 419 9.46 11.94 0.10
CA TYR A 419 8.26 11.13 0.02
C TYR A 419 7.08 12.01 -0.40
N LEU A 420 6.56 11.73 -1.59
CA LEU A 420 5.37 12.38 -2.14
C LEU A 420 4.14 11.55 -1.75
N ASP A 421 3.70 11.70 -0.50
CA ASP A 421 2.45 11.10 -0.04
C ASP A 421 1.25 11.74 -0.72
N ALA A 422 0.15 11.00 -0.82
CA ALA A 422 -1.10 11.42 -1.44
C ALA A 422 -0.98 11.95 -2.89
N LEU A 423 0.09 11.61 -3.62
CA LEU A 423 0.22 11.92 -5.04
C LEU A 423 -0.89 11.26 -5.87
N ASP A 424 -1.36 10.08 -5.44
CA ASP A 424 -2.50 9.37 -6.00
C ASP A 424 -3.83 10.11 -5.85
N GLY A 425 -3.89 11.13 -5.00
CA GLY A 425 -5.02 12.07 -4.90
C GLY A 425 -5.38 12.72 -6.23
N ILE A 426 -4.44 12.82 -7.18
CA ILE A 426 -4.73 13.28 -8.54
C ILE A 426 -5.76 12.36 -9.22
N HIS A 427 -5.72 11.05 -9.00
CA HIS A 427 -6.76 10.14 -9.50
C HIS A 427 -8.15 10.41 -8.92
N TYR A 428 -8.23 10.86 -7.66
CA TYR A 428 -9.52 11.17 -7.04
C TYR A 428 -10.13 12.45 -7.59
N HIS A 429 -9.30 13.48 -7.85
CA HIS A 429 -9.76 14.82 -8.19
C HIS A 429 -9.76 15.11 -9.68
N CYS A 430 -9.01 14.38 -10.51
CA CYS A 430 -8.96 14.61 -11.95
C CYS A 430 -10.28 14.17 -12.60
N ASP A 431 -10.92 15.09 -13.34
CA ASP A 431 -12.17 14.81 -14.05
C ASP A 431 -11.98 13.70 -15.10
N ASN A 432 -10.91 13.78 -15.87
CA ASN A 432 -10.51 12.73 -16.79
C ASN A 432 -9.46 11.81 -16.16
N LYS A 433 -9.91 10.71 -15.59
CA LYS A 433 -9.01 9.73 -14.93
C LYS A 433 -7.87 9.23 -15.83
N ASN A 434 -8.09 9.24 -17.14
CA ASN A 434 -7.07 8.83 -18.11
C ASN A 434 -5.93 9.84 -18.27
N GLU A 435 -6.03 11.04 -17.68
CA GLU A 435 -5.00 12.08 -17.72
C GLU A 435 -4.23 12.20 -16.39
N ALA A 436 -4.67 11.54 -15.35
CA ALA A 436 -4.06 11.63 -14.02
C ALA A 436 -2.55 11.33 -14.04
N TRP A 437 -2.13 10.36 -14.85
CA TRP A 437 -0.71 10.02 -15.04
C TRP A 437 0.14 11.23 -15.49
N PHE A 438 -0.42 12.10 -16.36
CA PHE A 438 0.28 13.27 -16.89
C PHE A 438 0.52 14.32 -15.80
N TYR A 439 -0.51 14.65 -15.03
CA TYR A 439 -0.38 15.63 -13.95
C TYR A 439 0.54 15.14 -12.83
N MET A 440 0.51 13.83 -12.52
CA MET A 440 1.49 13.25 -11.60
C MET A 440 2.92 13.36 -12.16
N ALA A 441 3.13 13.04 -13.44
CA ALA A 441 4.44 13.15 -14.08
C ALA A 441 4.92 14.60 -14.12
N GLN A 442 4.02 15.54 -14.43
CA GLN A 442 4.31 16.97 -14.46
C GLN A 442 4.74 17.48 -13.07
N PHE A 443 4.00 17.09 -12.01
CA PHE A 443 4.35 17.48 -10.64
C PHE A 443 5.74 16.97 -10.25
N VAL A 444 6.00 15.68 -10.44
CA VAL A 444 7.29 15.06 -10.10
C VAL A 444 8.45 15.65 -10.91
N CYS A 445 8.24 15.85 -12.21
CA CYS A 445 9.22 16.47 -13.09
C CYS A 445 9.58 17.88 -12.58
N GLU A 446 8.57 18.68 -12.21
CA GLU A 446 8.78 20.02 -11.70
C GLU A 446 9.49 20.02 -10.33
N VAL A 447 9.17 19.11 -9.40
CA VAL A 447 9.92 18.92 -8.13
C VAL A 447 11.39 18.66 -8.41
N LEU A 448 11.69 17.69 -9.30
CA LEU A 448 13.07 17.25 -9.57
C LEU A 448 13.92 18.31 -10.25
N LYS A 449 13.34 19.24 -11.00
CA LYS A 449 14.06 20.39 -11.59
C LYS A 449 14.74 21.25 -10.53
N TYR A 450 14.13 21.38 -9.36
CA TYR A 450 14.62 22.23 -8.27
C TYR A 450 15.45 21.48 -7.21
N CYS A 451 15.60 20.16 -7.36
CA CYS A 451 16.51 19.37 -6.54
C CYS A 451 17.94 19.49 -7.09
N LYS A 452 18.85 20.10 -6.31
CA LYS A 452 20.28 20.20 -6.69
C LYS A 452 21.01 18.87 -6.61
N VAL A 453 20.60 18.02 -5.69
CA VAL A 453 21.11 16.65 -5.51
C VAL A 453 19.95 15.71 -5.75
N ASP A 454 20.20 14.60 -6.46
CA ASP A 454 19.16 13.62 -6.73
C ASP A 454 18.64 12.99 -5.43
N PRO A 455 17.31 13.02 -5.17
CA PRO A 455 16.73 12.44 -3.96
C PRO A 455 16.60 10.93 -4.03
N VAL A 456 16.50 10.27 -2.88
CA VAL A 456 15.70 9.05 -2.80
C VAL A 456 14.24 9.46 -3.01
N LEU A 457 13.62 9.04 -4.10
CA LEU A 457 12.25 9.39 -4.41
C LEU A 457 11.31 8.23 -4.03
N GLU A 458 10.34 8.53 -3.19
CA GLU A 458 9.23 7.65 -2.84
C GLU A 458 7.91 8.37 -3.09
N GLY A 459 6.83 7.64 -3.33
CA GLY A 459 5.52 8.23 -3.56
C GLY A 459 4.39 7.24 -3.34
N ALA A 460 3.24 7.74 -2.94
CA ALA A 460 2.02 6.95 -2.71
C ALA A 460 1.48 6.30 -3.99
N SER A 461 1.83 6.84 -5.16
CA SER A 461 1.44 6.28 -6.46
C SER A 461 2.64 5.77 -7.24
N PHE A 462 2.37 4.81 -8.10
CA PHE A 462 3.32 4.32 -9.08
C PHE A 462 2.79 4.57 -10.49
N MET A 463 3.50 5.38 -11.24
CA MET A 463 3.19 5.69 -12.64
C MET A 463 4.24 5.11 -13.57
N PRO A 464 3.87 4.76 -14.81
CA PRO A 464 4.82 4.26 -15.79
C PRO A 464 6.05 5.16 -16.01
N SER A 465 5.86 6.49 -16.00
CA SER A 465 6.96 7.45 -16.19
C SER A 465 7.90 7.57 -14.98
N MET A 466 7.53 7.03 -13.83
CA MET A 466 8.30 7.16 -12.58
C MET A 466 9.19 5.97 -12.23
N TYR A 467 9.05 4.83 -12.87
CA TYR A 467 9.76 3.63 -12.40
C TYR A 467 11.29 3.73 -12.50
N ALA A 468 11.82 4.58 -13.36
CA ALA A 468 13.26 4.84 -13.44
C ALA A 468 13.75 5.81 -12.34
N ALA A 469 12.89 6.67 -11.85
CA ALA A 469 13.19 7.70 -10.84
C ALA A 469 12.79 7.29 -9.44
N ARG A 470 11.73 6.50 -9.29
CA ARG A 470 11.27 6.03 -8.00
C ARG A 470 12.28 5.04 -7.41
N GLY A 471 13.02 5.50 -6.40
CA GLY A 471 14.06 4.70 -5.76
C GLY A 471 13.49 3.53 -4.96
N ARG A 472 12.27 3.67 -4.44
CA ARG A 472 11.61 2.68 -3.57
C ARG A 472 10.20 2.37 -4.02
N ILE A 473 9.77 1.13 -3.76
CA ILE A 473 8.40 0.69 -4.03
C ILE A 473 7.83 -0.04 -2.81
N GLY A 474 6.54 0.17 -2.56
CA GLY A 474 5.80 -0.56 -1.57
C GLY A 474 5.49 0.22 -0.29
N ALA A 475 5.39 1.54 -0.37
CA ALA A 475 4.92 2.40 0.72
C ALA A 475 3.44 2.16 1.06
N TRP A 476 3.12 1.01 1.62
CA TRP A 476 1.78 0.65 2.02
C TRP A 476 1.69 0.58 3.53
N ASP A 477 0.60 1.12 4.08
CA ASP A 477 0.27 0.91 5.49
C ASP A 477 0.06 -0.57 5.74
N THR A 478 0.63 -1.06 6.83
CA THR A 478 0.50 -2.46 7.20
C THR A 478 -0.50 -2.63 8.34
N PRO A 479 -1.12 -3.79 8.46
CA PRO A 479 -1.99 -4.07 9.59
C PRO A 479 -1.18 -4.06 10.88
N TYR A 480 -1.89 -3.90 11.97
CA TYR A 480 -1.30 -3.99 13.29
C TYR A 480 -0.98 -5.42 13.70
N ARG A 481 -1.60 -6.37 13.02
CA ARG A 481 -1.45 -7.79 13.26
C ARG A 481 -1.64 -8.58 11.94
N GLY A 482 -1.27 -9.84 11.90
CA GLY A 482 -1.45 -10.68 10.71
C GLY A 482 -0.46 -10.37 9.58
N TYR A 483 0.77 -10.07 9.93
CA TYR A 483 1.80 -9.65 8.98
C TYR A 483 2.05 -10.67 7.85
N ARG A 484 1.86 -11.97 8.09
CA ARG A 484 2.13 -13.00 7.07
C ARG A 484 1.30 -12.81 5.80
N ASN A 485 -0.01 -12.74 5.94
CA ASN A 485 -0.90 -12.59 4.78
C ASN A 485 -0.64 -11.29 4.03
N TRP A 486 -0.48 -10.20 4.77
CA TRP A 486 -0.20 -8.90 4.18
C TRP A 486 1.12 -8.90 3.42
N ASN A 487 2.19 -9.37 4.04
CA ASN A 487 3.52 -9.41 3.44
C ASN A 487 3.58 -10.26 2.19
N LEU A 488 2.91 -11.42 2.18
CA LEU A 488 2.83 -12.28 1.00
C LEU A 488 2.11 -11.58 -0.15
N ARG A 489 0.97 -10.94 0.11
CA ARG A 489 0.24 -10.16 -0.92
C ARG A 489 1.06 -9.00 -1.43
N HIS A 490 1.65 -8.22 -0.53
CA HIS A 490 2.50 -7.10 -0.86
C HIS A 490 3.70 -7.52 -1.71
N THR A 491 4.40 -8.57 -1.30
CA THR A 491 5.54 -9.13 -2.04
C THR A 491 5.12 -9.60 -3.43
N ASN A 492 4.03 -10.36 -3.52
CA ASN A 492 3.53 -10.89 -4.81
C ASN A 492 3.10 -9.77 -5.75
N SER A 493 2.40 -8.75 -5.26
CA SER A 493 1.96 -7.60 -6.06
C SER A 493 3.14 -6.78 -6.61
N ASN A 494 4.24 -6.74 -5.89
CA ASN A 494 5.40 -5.92 -6.25
C ASN A 494 6.56 -6.72 -6.85
N LYS A 495 6.43 -8.04 -6.98
CA LYS A 495 7.55 -8.94 -7.38
C LYS A 495 8.28 -8.49 -8.65
N VAL A 496 7.55 -8.09 -9.69
CA VAL A 496 8.14 -7.63 -10.95
C VAL A 496 8.98 -6.36 -10.76
N PHE A 497 8.48 -5.43 -9.96
CA PHE A 497 9.19 -4.17 -9.68
C PHE A 497 10.40 -4.38 -8.79
N ILE A 498 10.26 -5.25 -7.77
CA ILE A 498 11.36 -5.64 -6.87
C ILE A 498 12.52 -6.23 -7.67
N ASP A 499 12.23 -7.10 -8.59
CA ASP A 499 13.26 -7.78 -9.39
C ASP A 499 14.00 -6.84 -10.34
N ARG A 500 13.38 -5.74 -10.78
CA ARG A 500 13.84 -5.01 -11.96
C ARG A 500 14.08 -3.52 -11.75
N TYR A 501 13.22 -2.80 -11.04
CA TYR A 501 13.15 -1.34 -11.13
C TYR A 501 13.51 -0.62 -9.86
N SER A 502 12.92 -0.99 -8.74
CA SER A 502 12.98 -0.20 -7.50
C SER A 502 13.48 -1.00 -6.33
N ALA A 503 14.14 -0.34 -5.39
CA ALA A 503 14.43 -0.92 -4.09
C ALA A 503 13.12 -1.20 -3.36
N PRO A 504 12.93 -2.39 -2.82
CA PRO A 504 11.68 -2.76 -2.16
C PRO A 504 11.61 -2.19 -0.75
N ILE A 505 10.40 -1.79 -0.34
CA ILE A 505 10.04 -1.51 1.05
C ILE A 505 9.03 -2.55 1.49
N LEU A 506 9.22 -3.12 2.66
CA LEU A 506 8.27 -4.09 3.21
C LEU A 506 6.94 -3.43 3.61
N GLY A 507 6.96 -2.14 3.86
CA GLY A 507 5.80 -1.31 4.16
C GLY A 507 5.95 -0.51 5.45
N TRP A 508 4.91 0.23 5.81
CA TRP A 508 4.85 1.04 7.01
C TRP A 508 4.35 0.20 8.17
N TYR A 509 5.26 -0.42 8.90
CA TYR A 509 4.90 -1.22 10.05
C TYR A 509 4.52 -0.36 11.23
N ASN A 510 3.27 -0.48 11.61
CA ASN A 510 2.74 0.10 12.82
C ASN A 510 3.06 -0.81 14.00
N TYR A 511 4.20 -0.58 14.63
CA TYR A 511 4.50 -1.14 15.94
C TYR A 511 3.70 -0.37 16.99
N TYR A 512 2.37 -0.51 16.97
CA TYR A 512 1.53 0.31 17.83
C TYR A 512 1.82 0.06 19.29
N PRO A 513 1.68 1.12 20.08
CA PRO A 513 1.80 0.98 21.52
C PRO A 513 0.70 0.04 21.97
N MET A 514 1.09 -1.00 22.65
CA MET A 514 0.22 -1.71 23.53
C MET A 514 -0.34 -0.66 24.49
N THR A 515 -1.63 -0.43 24.46
CA THR A 515 -2.27 0.50 25.40
C THR A 515 -2.74 -0.27 26.60
N ASP A 516 -3.01 0.45 27.70
CA ASP A 516 -3.69 -0.14 28.86
C ASP A 516 -5.17 -0.42 28.58
N ALA A 517 -5.68 -0.02 27.41
CA ALA A 517 -7.04 -0.30 26.97
C ALA A 517 -7.31 -1.80 26.95
N TYR A 518 -8.45 -2.18 27.46
CA TYR A 518 -8.87 -3.56 27.53
C TYR A 518 -10.38 -3.67 27.19
N PRO A 519 -10.82 -4.66 26.40
CA PRO A 519 -10.02 -5.76 25.86
C PRO A 519 -8.98 -5.28 24.85
N ALA A 520 -7.85 -5.99 24.80
CA ALA A 520 -6.89 -5.77 23.76
C ALA A 520 -7.52 -6.12 22.40
N ASN A 521 -7.38 -5.23 21.44
CA ASN A 521 -7.79 -5.44 20.07
C ASN A 521 -6.54 -5.61 19.15
N GLU A 522 -6.74 -5.70 17.87
CA GLU A 522 -5.65 -5.86 16.89
C GLU A 522 -4.56 -4.78 16.99
N HIS A 523 -4.90 -3.59 17.52
CA HIS A 523 -3.98 -2.46 17.68
C HIS A 523 -3.20 -2.47 18.98
N THR A 524 -3.66 -3.21 19.97
CA THR A 524 -3.13 -3.14 21.33
C THR A 524 -2.59 -4.48 21.80
N LYS A 525 -2.72 -5.52 21.00
CA LYS A 525 -2.26 -6.86 21.30
C LYS A 525 -0.77 -7.04 20.95
N TYR A 526 -0.06 -7.82 21.77
CA TYR A 526 1.33 -8.17 21.51
C TYR A 526 1.51 -8.89 20.17
N HIS A 527 2.47 -8.45 19.37
CA HIS A 527 2.84 -9.13 18.13
C HIS A 527 3.67 -10.36 18.42
N HIS A 528 3.27 -11.49 17.89
CA HIS A 528 3.99 -12.74 18.06
C HIS A 528 5.38 -12.69 17.40
N THR A 529 6.39 -13.27 18.07
CA THR A 529 7.77 -13.28 17.59
C THR A 529 7.93 -13.92 16.23
N ASP A 530 7.19 -14.98 15.95
CA ASP A 530 7.21 -15.66 14.65
C ASP A 530 6.69 -14.79 13.49
N SER A 531 5.77 -13.86 13.74
CA SER A 531 5.37 -12.87 12.75
C SER A 531 6.50 -11.87 12.42
N ILE A 532 7.28 -11.50 13.43
CA ILE A 532 8.45 -10.63 13.24
C ILE A 532 9.58 -11.36 12.53
N GLU A 533 9.79 -12.65 12.81
CA GLU A 533 10.75 -13.49 12.08
C GLU A 533 10.35 -13.64 10.60
N HIS A 534 9.05 -13.78 10.32
CA HIS A 534 8.55 -13.78 8.95
C HIS A 534 8.86 -12.46 8.21
N MET A 535 8.66 -11.31 8.87
CA MET A 535 9.07 -10.01 8.33
C MET A 535 10.58 -9.96 8.06
N GLY A 536 11.36 -10.36 9.03
CA GLY A 536 12.82 -10.37 8.92
C GLY A 536 13.32 -11.30 7.82
N MET A 537 12.69 -12.46 7.66
CA MET A 537 12.94 -13.38 6.55
C MET A 537 12.74 -12.69 5.20
N LEU A 538 11.60 -12.04 4.98
CA LEU A 538 11.31 -11.33 3.73
C LEU A 538 12.28 -10.17 3.50
N ALA A 539 12.65 -9.45 4.58
CA ALA A 539 13.66 -8.40 4.48
C ALA A 539 15.00 -8.95 3.95
N VAL A 540 15.46 -10.09 4.43
CA VAL A 540 16.69 -10.74 3.93
C VAL A 540 16.50 -11.30 2.52
N MET A 541 15.40 -12.01 2.23
CA MET A 541 15.15 -12.65 0.93
C MET A 541 15.15 -11.65 -0.23
N TYR A 542 14.41 -10.55 -0.06
CA TYR A 542 14.19 -9.57 -1.13
C TYR A 542 14.96 -8.26 -0.94
N ASP A 543 15.80 -8.18 0.09
CA ASP A 543 16.50 -6.94 0.48
C ASP A 543 15.52 -5.80 0.81
N PHE A 544 14.41 -6.10 1.47
CA PHE A 544 13.43 -5.11 1.89
C PHE A 544 13.98 -4.19 2.98
N SER A 545 13.89 -2.89 2.76
CA SER A 545 13.92 -1.93 3.87
C SER A 545 12.57 -1.88 4.59
N ASN A 546 12.54 -1.22 5.74
CA ASN A 546 11.34 -1.12 6.56
C ASN A 546 11.10 0.33 7.02
N VAL A 547 9.83 0.67 7.22
CA VAL A 547 9.42 1.92 7.84
C VAL A 547 8.90 1.62 9.24
N PHE A 548 9.55 2.21 10.24
CA PHE A 548 9.14 2.09 11.63
C PHE A 548 8.16 3.21 11.97
N ASN A 549 6.87 2.89 11.97
CA ASN A 549 5.84 3.84 12.33
C ASN A 549 5.35 3.61 13.77
N GLY A 550 5.04 4.68 14.49
CA GLY A 550 4.49 4.61 15.84
C GLY A 550 5.46 4.13 16.94
N LEU A 551 6.77 4.06 16.68
CA LEU A 551 7.78 3.74 17.69
C LEU A 551 8.30 4.99 18.41
N SER A 552 8.33 4.93 19.74
CA SER A 552 9.01 5.93 20.56
C SER A 552 9.93 5.27 21.60
N LYS A 553 10.91 6.04 22.07
CA LYS A 553 11.82 5.60 23.12
C LYS A 553 11.05 5.16 24.38
N GLY A 554 10.09 5.97 24.82
CA GLY A 554 9.27 5.66 26.00
C GLY A 554 8.44 4.39 25.87
N GLN A 555 7.95 4.06 24.66
CA GLN A 555 7.23 2.81 24.44
C GLN A 555 8.17 1.60 24.51
N LEU A 556 9.38 1.68 23.95
CA LEU A 556 10.35 0.60 24.08
C LEU A 556 10.82 0.43 25.53
N GLU A 557 10.93 1.49 26.30
CA GLU A 557 11.27 1.41 27.71
C GLU A 557 10.13 0.74 28.52
N ARG A 558 8.88 1.05 28.18
CA ARG A 558 7.69 0.54 28.88
C ARG A 558 7.34 -0.90 28.53
N TYR A 559 7.39 -1.29 27.26
CA TYR A 559 6.85 -2.57 26.78
C TYR A 559 7.94 -3.58 26.42
N ALA A 560 8.05 -4.65 27.21
CA ALA A 560 9.06 -5.70 27.01
C ALA A 560 8.90 -6.41 25.67
N GLY A 561 7.67 -6.64 25.21
CA GLY A 561 7.38 -7.26 23.93
C GLY A 561 7.87 -6.46 22.74
N MET A 562 7.70 -5.14 22.75
CA MET A 562 8.21 -4.27 21.69
C MET A 562 9.74 -4.30 21.64
N ARG A 563 10.42 -4.20 22.78
CA ARG A 563 11.89 -4.31 22.84
C ARG A 563 12.40 -5.59 22.22
N ARG A 564 11.76 -6.71 22.56
CA ARG A 564 12.12 -8.02 22.04
C ARG A 564 11.93 -8.13 20.53
N ASN A 565 10.78 -7.69 20.05
CA ASN A 565 10.43 -7.76 18.65
C ASN A 565 11.34 -6.88 17.78
N ILE A 566 11.63 -5.67 18.24
CA ILE A 566 12.57 -4.78 17.53
C ILE A 566 13.99 -5.34 17.55
N ALA A 567 14.45 -5.87 18.68
CA ALA A 567 15.77 -6.49 18.78
C ALA A 567 15.88 -7.74 17.87
N LEU A 568 14.80 -8.49 17.76
CA LEU A 568 14.70 -9.64 16.85
C LEU A 568 14.76 -9.20 15.39
N TYR A 569 13.92 -8.23 14.98
CA TYR A 569 13.94 -7.70 13.61
C TYR A 569 15.31 -7.14 13.24
N LYS A 570 15.93 -6.40 14.17
CA LYS A 570 17.28 -5.80 13.96
C LYS A 570 18.34 -6.84 13.60
N LYS A 571 18.29 -8.06 14.14
CA LYS A 571 19.23 -9.13 13.76
C LYS A 571 19.12 -9.49 12.28
N TYR A 572 17.91 -9.59 11.76
CA TYR A 572 17.66 -9.84 10.34
C TYR A 572 18.14 -8.67 9.49
N ASP A 573 17.84 -7.47 9.93
CA ASP A 573 18.21 -6.24 9.21
C ASP A 573 19.71 -6.00 9.18
N ASP A 574 20.43 -6.26 10.26
CA ASP A 574 21.90 -6.18 10.30
C ASP A 574 22.53 -7.15 9.28
N LEU A 575 22.00 -8.40 9.17
CA LEU A 575 22.46 -9.38 8.18
C LEU A 575 22.09 -8.95 6.75
N ARG A 576 20.92 -8.36 6.55
CA ARG A 576 20.50 -7.77 5.27
C ARG A 576 21.42 -6.64 4.84
N LYS A 577 21.67 -5.67 5.73
CA LYS A 577 22.54 -4.51 5.45
C LYS A 577 23.98 -4.92 5.17
N ALA A 578 24.47 -5.94 5.89
CA ALA A 578 25.80 -6.52 5.67
C ALA A 578 25.88 -7.37 4.38
N GLN A 579 24.74 -7.61 3.67
CA GLN A 579 24.67 -8.54 2.53
C GLN A 579 25.28 -9.91 2.87
N TYR A 580 25.01 -10.40 4.10
CA TYR A 580 25.61 -11.61 4.67
C TYR A 580 25.31 -12.86 3.83
N PHE A 581 24.10 -12.97 3.29
CA PHE A 581 23.68 -14.08 2.45
C PHE A 581 23.85 -13.72 0.98
N SER A 582 24.48 -14.60 0.21
CA SER A 582 24.65 -14.42 -1.24
C SER A 582 23.31 -14.39 -1.97
N GLU A 583 23.29 -13.83 -3.18
CA GLU A 583 22.10 -13.82 -4.03
C GLU A 583 21.58 -15.24 -4.31
N ASP A 584 22.46 -16.20 -4.63
CA ASP A 584 22.11 -17.60 -4.83
C ASP A 584 21.46 -18.24 -3.58
N TYR A 585 21.95 -17.88 -2.40
CA TYR A 585 21.35 -18.37 -1.16
C TYR A 585 19.96 -17.76 -0.94
N ARG A 586 19.81 -16.48 -1.17
CA ARG A 586 18.50 -15.80 -1.06
C ARG A 586 17.51 -16.35 -2.10
N GLN A 587 17.96 -16.64 -3.32
CA GLN A 587 17.11 -17.25 -4.34
C GLN A 587 16.60 -18.63 -3.94
N LYS A 588 17.40 -19.46 -3.26
CA LYS A 588 16.94 -20.75 -2.71
C LYS A 588 15.82 -20.59 -1.68
N LEU A 589 15.87 -19.54 -0.87
CA LEU A 589 14.79 -19.23 0.07
C LEU A 589 13.51 -18.80 -0.70
N ILE A 590 13.66 -17.96 -1.72
CA ILE A 590 12.54 -17.46 -2.54
C ILE A 590 11.84 -18.60 -3.29
N ASP A 591 12.61 -19.53 -3.83
CA ASP A 591 12.09 -20.68 -4.60
C ASP A 591 11.53 -21.80 -3.70
N GLY A 592 11.80 -21.73 -2.41
CA GLY A 592 11.38 -22.76 -1.45
C GLY A 592 9.91 -22.60 -1.03
N PRO A 593 9.27 -23.70 -0.61
CA PRO A 593 7.84 -23.71 -0.30
C PRO A 593 7.51 -23.35 1.16
N TYR A 594 8.51 -23.05 1.98
CA TYR A 594 8.36 -22.89 3.42
C TYR A 594 8.61 -21.45 3.90
N GLU A 595 8.18 -21.15 5.12
CA GLU A 595 8.70 -20.05 5.91
C GLU A 595 10.09 -20.44 6.45
N TYR A 596 10.97 -19.47 6.68
CA TYR A 596 12.33 -19.71 7.14
C TYR A 596 12.67 -18.77 8.29
N HIS A 597 13.23 -19.31 9.37
CA HIS A 597 13.72 -18.52 10.50
C HIS A 597 15.24 -18.59 10.63
N LEU A 598 15.84 -17.51 11.15
CA LEU A 598 17.26 -17.47 11.43
C LEU A 598 17.64 -18.48 12.50
N LYS A 599 18.76 -19.15 12.27
CA LYS A 599 19.40 -20.05 13.22
C LYS A 599 20.87 -19.68 13.36
N GLU A 600 21.28 -19.41 14.59
CA GLU A 600 22.69 -19.23 14.90
C GLU A 600 23.38 -20.59 14.94
N LYS A 601 24.52 -20.67 14.25
CA LYS A 601 25.42 -21.83 14.27
C LYS A 601 26.59 -21.59 15.22
N ARG A 602 27.27 -22.68 15.60
CA ARG A 602 28.47 -22.61 16.39
C ARG A 602 29.50 -21.66 15.73
N GLY A 603 30.05 -20.72 16.49
CA GLY A 603 31.00 -19.70 15.99
C GLY A 603 30.36 -18.46 15.40
N GLY A 604 29.11 -18.14 15.74
CA GLY A 604 28.45 -16.88 15.37
C GLY A 604 28.03 -16.80 13.90
N LYS A 605 28.00 -17.92 13.19
CA LYS A 605 27.52 -17.97 11.81
C LYS A 605 26.00 -18.14 11.79
N TRP A 606 25.36 -17.57 10.77
CA TRP A 606 23.92 -17.62 10.58
C TRP A 606 23.52 -18.50 9.39
N THR A 607 22.38 -19.14 9.51
CA THR A 607 21.70 -19.88 8.45
C THR A 607 20.19 -19.75 8.65
N PHE A 608 19.41 -20.20 7.67
CA PHE A 608 17.96 -20.34 7.79
C PHE A 608 17.56 -21.81 7.99
N VAL A 609 16.45 -22.00 8.69
CA VAL A 609 15.81 -23.30 8.90
C VAL A 609 14.35 -23.21 8.46
N GLU A 610 13.89 -24.25 7.76
CA GLU A 610 12.48 -24.38 7.34
C GLU A 610 11.54 -24.37 8.53
N LYS A 611 10.42 -23.64 8.42
CA LYS A 611 9.36 -23.54 9.42
C LYS A 611 7.98 -23.70 8.77
N ASP A 612 7.05 -24.24 9.53
CA ASP A 612 5.64 -24.31 9.17
C ASP A 612 4.82 -24.06 10.43
N TYR A 613 3.97 -23.00 10.40
CA TYR A 613 3.10 -22.62 11.50
C TYR A 613 1.65 -22.81 11.10
N GLN A 614 0.89 -23.50 11.95
CA GLN A 614 -0.53 -23.76 11.75
C GLN A 614 -1.32 -23.35 12.98
N VAL A 615 -2.51 -22.77 12.76
CA VAL A 615 -3.38 -22.23 13.81
C VAL A 615 -4.73 -22.93 13.78
N ALA A 616 -5.25 -23.27 14.95
CA ALA A 616 -6.60 -23.78 15.13
C ALA A 616 -7.33 -23.04 16.25
N LYS A 617 -8.56 -22.56 16.00
CA LYS A 617 -9.45 -22.03 17.02
C LYS A 617 -10.28 -23.17 17.63
N LEU A 618 -10.23 -23.30 18.94
CA LEU A 618 -10.96 -24.27 19.73
C LEU A 618 -12.14 -23.54 20.40
N PHE A 619 -13.32 -23.74 19.86
CA PHE A 619 -14.49 -22.94 20.21
C PHE A 619 -15.18 -23.37 21.50
N ASP A 620 -14.93 -24.58 21.99
CA ASP A 620 -15.48 -25.09 23.23
C ASP A 620 -14.61 -26.24 23.76
N LEU A 621 -13.80 -25.98 24.78
CA LEU A 621 -12.91 -26.97 25.35
C LEU A 621 -13.63 -28.03 26.18
N SER A 622 -14.90 -27.82 26.50
CA SER A 622 -15.72 -28.81 27.23
C SER A 622 -16.39 -29.84 26.30
N ASP A 623 -16.37 -29.58 24.99
CA ASP A 623 -16.91 -30.48 23.96
C ASP A 623 -15.77 -31.25 23.27
N PRO A 624 -15.70 -32.59 23.39
CA PRO A 624 -14.64 -33.42 22.79
C PRO A 624 -14.50 -33.26 21.27
N ASP A 625 -15.57 -32.85 20.57
CA ASP A 625 -15.54 -32.65 19.14
C ASP A 625 -15.09 -31.22 18.75
N ARG A 626 -15.05 -30.28 19.70
CA ARG A 626 -14.76 -28.86 19.49
C ARG A 626 -13.48 -28.37 20.16
N ASN A 627 -12.89 -29.20 21.01
CA ASN A 627 -11.59 -28.93 21.64
C ASN A 627 -10.41 -29.47 20.84
N VAL A 628 -10.63 -29.92 19.59
CA VAL A 628 -9.65 -30.60 18.74
C VAL A 628 -9.22 -29.71 17.59
N GLY A 629 -7.92 -29.45 17.48
CA GLY A 629 -7.28 -28.86 16.31
C GLY A 629 -6.74 -29.91 15.35
N HIS A 630 -6.92 -29.70 14.06
CA HIS A 630 -6.42 -30.57 12.99
C HIS A 630 -5.14 -29.98 12.40
N PHE A 631 -4.06 -30.74 12.41
CA PHE A 631 -2.74 -30.28 12.00
C PHE A 631 -2.07 -31.24 11.04
N LYS A 632 -1.08 -30.74 10.30
CA LYS A 632 -0.25 -31.55 9.41
C LYS A 632 1.23 -31.19 9.61
N ASN A 633 2.01 -32.11 10.17
CA ASN A 633 3.46 -31.93 10.22
C ASN A 633 4.11 -32.33 8.88
N PRO A 634 4.66 -31.40 8.08
CA PRO A 634 5.28 -31.73 6.80
C PRO A 634 6.65 -32.36 6.95
N PHE A 635 7.25 -32.28 8.13
CA PHE A 635 8.61 -32.73 8.43
C PHE A 635 8.63 -34.09 9.18
N GLY A 636 9.77 -34.48 9.75
CA GLY A 636 9.88 -35.67 10.59
C GLY A 636 9.21 -35.50 11.95
N ALA A 637 8.93 -36.64 12.64
CA ALA A 637 8.34 -36.60 13.97
C ALA A 637 9.20 -35.77 14.94
N GLN A 638 8.58 -34.85 15.66
CA GLN A 638 9.26 -33.86 16.50
C GLN A 638 8.36 -33.31 17.60
N VAL A 639 8.96 -32.72 18.63
CA VAL A 639 8.27 -31.85 19.56
C VAL A 639 8.04 -30.52 18.84
N PRO A 640 6.78 -30.08 18.58
CA PRO A 640 6.52 -28.80 17.92
C PRO A 640 6.75 -27.64 18.88
N PHE A 641 6.97 -26.45 18.34
CA PHE A 641 6.67 -25.23 19.07
C PHE A 641 5.16 -25.14 19.31
N VAL A 642 4.75 -24.77 20.50
CA VAL A 642 3.34 -24.64 20.89
C VAL A 642 3.08 -23.26 21.42
N ARG A 643 2.02 -22.60 20.93
CA ARG A 643 1.42 -21.43 21.57
C ARG A 643 -0.05 -21.70 21.83
N ILE A 644 -0.47 -21.53 23.08
CA ILE A 644 -1.86 -21.63 23.53
C ILE A 644 -2.30 -20.25 23.98
N GLU A 645 -3.22 -19.65 23.27
CA GLU A 645 -3.77 -18.32 23.57
C GLU A 645 -5.14 -18.45 24.24
N ALA A 646 -5.31 -17.85 25.38
CA ALA A 646 -6.60 -17.76 26.08
C ALA A 646 -7.52 -16.75 25.37
N MET A 647 -8.69 -17.21 24.97
CA MET A 647 -9.68 -16.36 24.28
C MET A 647 -10.73 -15.86 25.25
N HIS A 648 -11.41 -14.74 24.90
CA HIS A 648 -12.55 -14.20 25.63
C HIS A 648 -13.76 -15.11 25.49
N SER A 649 -14.76 -14.93 26.35
CA SER A 649 -16.01 -15.70 26.32
C SER A 649 -17.22 -14.80 26.63
N THR A 650 -18.39 -15.39 26.92
CA THR A 650 -19.61 -14.69 27.28
C THR A 650 -20.40 -15.44 28.34
N LEU A 651 -21.18 -14.69 29.12
CA LEU A 651 -22.22 -15.22 30.03
C LEU A 651 -23.62 -15.10 29.44
N TYR A 652 -23.75 -14.75 28.14
CA TYR A 652 -25.03 -14.56 27.42
C TYR A 652 -25.91 -13.47 28.06
N GLN A 653 -25.28 -12.39 28.53
CA GLN A 653 -25.96 -11.25 29.11
C GLN A 653 -26.13 -10.12 28.07
N ASN A 654 -27.17 -9.31 28.24
CA ASN A 654 -27.49 -8.11 27.47
C ASN A 654 -27.43 -8.34 25.93
N PRO A 655 -28.35 -9.18 25.39
CA PRO A 655 -28.35 -9.53 23.96
C PRO A 655 -28.68 -8.33 23.08
N MET A 656 -27.98 -8.21 21.96
CA MET A 656 -28.26 -7.28 20.87
C MET A 656 -28.32 -8.05 19.56
N VAL A 657 -29.42 -7.89 18.78
CA VAL A 657 -29.54 -8.55 17.49
C VAL A 657 -28.68 -7.80 16.45
N MET A 658 -27.68 -8.46 15.92
CA MET A 658 -26.84 -7.92 14.83
C MET A 658 -27.45 -8.20 13.45
N MET A 659 -27.93 -9.42 13.24
CA MET A 659 -28.57 -9.81 11.99
C MET A 659 -29.70 -10.80 12.28
N LYS A 660 -30.90 -10.46 11.88
CA LYS A 660 -32.06 -11.36 11.98
C LYS A 660 -32.15 -12.21 10.72
N LEU A 661 -32.21 -13.50 10.90
CA LEU A 661 -32.47 -14.48 9.83
C LEU A 661 -33.75 -15.25 10.14
N ASP A 662 -34.43 -15.74 9.11
CA ASP A 662 -35.52 -16.68 9.30
C ASP A 662 -35.02 -17.97 9.96
N GLU A 663 -35.83 -18.59 10.80
CA GLU A 663 -35.43 -19.83 11.45
C GLU A 663 -35.01 -20.85 10.39
N ASN A 664 -33.77 -21.33 10.53
CA ASN A 664 -33.18 -22.30 9.61
C ASN A 664 -32.88 -21.77 8.18
N GLN A 665 -32.52 -20.51 8.03
CA GLN A 665 -32.10 -19.94 6.74
C GLN A 665 -31.08 -20.85 6.06
N ASP A 666 -31.41 -21.32 4.83
CA ASP A 666 -30.45 -22.04 3.99
C ASP A 666 -29.38 -21.11 3.42
N LEU A 667 -28.12 -21.48 3.58
CA LEU A 667 -26.96 -20.71 3.10
C LEU A 667 -26.45 -21.22 1.74
N MET A 668 -27.35 -21.44 0.80
CA MET A 668 -26.90 -21.77 -0.57
C MET A 668 -26.23 -20.56 -1.21
N SER A 669 -24.92 -20.62 -1.47
CA SER A 669 -24.04 -19.69 -2.24
C SER A 669 -24.57 -18.25 -2.42
N GLN A 670 -25.13 -17.64 -1.40
CA GLN A 670 -25.69 -16.29 -1.41
C GLN A 670 -24.89 -15.36 -0.50
N LYS A 671 -24.64 -14.18 -1.01
CA LYS A 671 -24.18 -13.07 -0.17
C LYS A 671 -25.39 -12.49 0.56
N LEU A 672 -25.46 -12.68 1.86
CA LEU A 672 -26.47 -12.05 2.72
C LEU A 672 -25.88 -10.77 3.32
N SER A 673 -26.62 -9.69 3.26
CA SER A 673 -26.15 -8.38 3.76
C SER A 673 -27.27 -7.64 4.49
N VAL A 674 -26.94 -7.10 5.64
CA VAL A 674 -27.80 -6.17 6.40
C VAL A 674 -27.03 -4.88 6.60
N LYS A 675 -27.56 -3.77 6.09
CA LYS A 675 -27.08 -2.41 6.38
C LYS A 675 -27.99 -1.78 7.41
N TYR A 676 -27.38 -1.20 8.43
CA TYR A 676 -28.15 -0.47 9.46
C TYR A 676 -28.46 0.94 8.94
N GLY A 677 -29.62 1.48 9.33
CA GLY A 677 -29.99 2.86 8.99
C GLY A 677 -29.15 3.91 9.73
N THR A 678 -28.56 3.53 10.86
CA THR A 678 -27.67 4.34 11.71
C THR A 678 -26.55 3.46 12.23
N GLU A 679 -25.44 4.07 12.64
CA GLU A 679 -24.36 3.35 13.33
C GLU A 679 -24.86 2.80 14.68
N ILE A 680 -24.52 1.54 14.97
CA ILE A 680 -24.88 0.88 16.23
C ILE A 680 -23.61 0.60 17.05
N ASN A 681 -23.67 0.89 18.34
CA ASN A 681 -22.58 0.65 19.25
C ASN A 681 -22.64 -0.78 19.83
N PHE A 682 -21.67 -1.62 19.45
CA PHE A 682 -21.48 -2.99 19.97
C PHE A 682 -20.21 -3.11 20.83
N LYS A 683 -19.63 -2.01 21.31
CA LYS A 683 -18.33 -2.01 22.01
C LYS A 683 -18.31 -2.95 23.23
N GLU A 684 -19.40 -3.00 23.98
CA GLU A 684 -19.53 -3.89 25.13
C GLU A 684 -20.00 -5.29 24.73
N ASN A 685 -20.70 -5.43 23.60
CA ASN A 685 -21.30 -6.67 23.10
C ASN A 685 -20.43 -7.29 22.00
N LEU A 686 -19.17 -7.63 22.29
CA LEU A 686 -18.26 -8.18 21.29
C LEU A 686 -18.50 -9.66 20.97
N ALA A 687 -19.20 -10.40 21.86
CA ALA A 687 -19.44 -11.84 21.72
C ALA A 687 -20.61 -12.13 20.77
N LYS A 688 -20.30 -12.22 19.48
CA LYS A 688 -21.26 -12.61 18.44
C LYS A 688 -21.51 -14.12 18.53
N THR A 689 -22.76 -14.51 18.73
CA THR A 689 -23.12 -15.91 18.76
C THR A 689 -23.95 -16.27 17.54
N VAL A 690 -23.72 -17.44 17.01
CA VAL A 690 -24.43 -17.98 15.86
C VAL A 690 -24.51 -19.50 15.94
N LYS A 691 -25.66 -20.09 15.61
CA LYS A 691 -25.81 -21.53 15.45
C LYS A 691 -25.75 -21.88 13.98
N VAL A 692 -24.95 -22.86 13.63
CA VAL A 692 -24.76 -23.35 12.26
C VAL A 692 -25.09 -24.85 12.21
N PHE A 693 -25.94 -25.24 11.26
CA PHE A 693 -26.17 -26.66 10.92
C PHE A 693 -25.20 -27.03 9.80
N GLY A 694 -24.19 -27.84 10.12
CA GLY A 694 -23.16 -28.23 9.19
C GLY A 694 -23.51 -29.50 8.41
N ASN A 695 -23.01 -29.60 7.18
CA ASN A 695 -23.12 -30.78 6.30
C ASN A 695 -21.86 -31.70 6.36
N GLY A 696 -20.75 -31.23 6.95
CA GLY A 696 -19.50 -31.97 7.07
C GLY A 696 -18.64 -32.00 5.80
N LEU A 697 -18.93 -31.18 4.81
CA LEU A 697 -18.24 -31.16 3.51
C LEU A 697 -17.06 -30.15 3.44
N GLY A 698 -16.81 -29.40 4.53
CA GLY A 698 -15.64 -28.52 4.63
C GLY A 698 -15.82 -27.17 3.96
N GLY A 699 -17.04 -26.68 3.76
CA GLY A 699 -17.32 -25.31 3.36
C GLY A 699 -16.95 -24.31 4.45
N LYS A 700 -16.95 -23.01 4.12
CA LYS A 700 -16.65 -21.91 5.05
C LYS A 700 -17.75 -20.87 5.04
N ILE A 701 -18.01 -20.30 6.21
CA ILE A 701 -18.87 -19.13 6.39
C ILE A 701 -17.99 -17.99 6.92
N ALA A 702 -17.93 -16.87 6.20
CA ALA A 702 -17.29 -15.64 6.65
C ALA A 702 -18.37 -14.65 7.08
N ILE A 703 -18.38 -14.29 8.35
CA ILE A 703 -19.24 -13.25 8.91
C ILE A 703 -18.41 -11.99 9.00
N LYS A 704 -18.85 -10.91 8.34
CA LYS A 704 -18.15 -9.64 8.27
C LYS A 704 -18.95 -8.55 8.98
N THR A 705 -18.45 -8.00 10.08
CA THR A 705 -19.06 -6.85 10.76
C THR A 705 -18.47 -5.56 10.21
N ARG A 706 -19.26 -4.76 9.54
CA ARG A 706 -18.83 -3.49 8.94
C ARG A 706 -18.82 -2.38 9.98
N CYS A 707 -17.73 -1.64 10.03
CA CYS A 707 -17.54 -0.53 10.95
C CYS A 707 -17.19 0.75 10.18
N ALA A 708 -17.75 1.90 10.56
CA ALA A 708 -17.31 3.18 10.06
C ALA A 708 -15.91 3.50 10.62
N THR A 709 -15.00 3.88 9.75
CA THR A 709 -13.64 4.32 10.10
C THR A 709 -13.45 5.79 9.75
N ASN A 710 -12.34 6.38 10.15
CA ASN A 710 -12.05 7.78 9.83
C ASN A 710 -11.83 8.02 8.33
N SER A 711 -11.53 6.98 7.57
CA SER A 711 -11.21 7.09 6.15
C SER A 711 -12.21 6.38 5.26
N GLU A 712 -12.66 5.17 5.65
CA GLU A 712 -13.48 4.30 4.81
C GLU A 712 -14.20 3.25 5.68
N MET A 713 -14.97 2.36 5.02
CA MET A 713 -15.66 1.27 5.70
C MET A 713 -14.70 0.10 5.92
N GLY A 714 -14.32 -0.14 7.19
CA GLY A 714 -13.61 -1.35 7.61
C GLY A 714 -14.56 -2.49 7.98
N TYR A 715 -14.05 -3.69 8.13
CA TYR A 715 -14.81 -4.81 8.68
C TYR A 715 -13.95 -5.76 9.51
N GLY A 716 -14.57 -6.36 10.54
CA GLY A 716 -14.05 -7.51 11.24
C GLY A 716 -14.58 -8.78 10.60
N GLU A 717 -13.72 -9.74 10.35
CA GLU A 717 -14.09 -11.02 9.73
C GLU A 717 -13.94 -12.16 10.72
N TYR A 718 -14.93 -13.04 10.71
CA TYR A 718 -15.03 -14.19 11.58
C TYR A 718 -15.38 -15.41 10.74
N ILE A 719 -14.53 -16.44 10.76
CA ILE A 719 -14.65 -17.61 9.90
C ILE A 719 -15.12 -18.82 10.71
N VAL A 720 -16.14 -19.49 10.18
CA VAL A 720 -16.63 -20.79 10.67
C VAL A 720 -16.36 -21.84 9.60
N ASP A 721 -15.50 -22.81 9.92
CA ASP A 721 -15.25 -23.97 9.06
C ASP A 721 -16.37 -24.99 9.24
N VAL A 722 -17.12 -25.33 8.17
CA VAL A 722 -18.27 -26.24 8.20
C VAL A 722 -17.81 -27.69 7.92
N ASN A 723 -16.89 -28.17 8.75
CA ASN A 723 -16.32 -29.53 8.69
C ASN A 723 -17.01 -30.52 9.66
N PHE A 724 -18.18 -30.16 10.19
CA PHE A 724 -18.99 -30.92 11.14
C PHE A 724 -20.39 -31.19 10.60
N LYS A 725 -21.12 -32.11 11.22
CA LYS A 725 -22.51 -32.44 10.94
C LYS A 725 -23.44 -32.05 12.11
N GLY A 726 -24.63 -31.53 11.77
CA GLY A 726 -25.62 -31.14 12.76
C GLY A 726 -25.41 -29.72 13.29
N TRP A 727 -26.22 -29.32 14.30
CA TRP A 727 -26.19 -27.99 14.87
C TRP A 727 -25.01 -27.82 15.82
N ARG A 728 -24.25 -26.73 15.64
CA ARG A 728 -23.24 -26.23 16.58
C ARG A 728 -23.36 -24.73 16.79
N GLU A 729 -23.09 -24.28 18.01
CA GLU A 729 -23.02 -22.87 18.36
C GLU A 729 -21.59 -22.38 18.37
N PHE A 730 -21.36 -21.18 17.84
CA PHE A 730 -20.08 -20.51 17.79
C PHE A 730 -20.14 -19.16 18.50
N ILE A 731 -19.15 -18.88 19.33
CA ILE A 731 -18.89 -17.57 19.93
C ILE A 731 -17.73 -16.94 19.17
N LEU A 732 -17.96 -15.81 18.54
CA LEU A 732 -17.01 -15.12 17.68
C LEU A 732 -16.69 -13.75 18.28
N ILE A 733 -15.50 -13.57 18.84
CA ILE A 733 -15.06 -12.34 19.49
C ILE A 733 -13.82 -11.79 18.84
N GLU A 734 -12.77 -12.62 18.72
CA GLU A 734 -11.52 -12.28 18.07
C GLU A 734 -11.66 -12.45 16.55
N SER A 735 -11.32 -11.40 15.81
CA SER A 735 -11.42 -11.43 14.36
C SER A 735 -10.33 -12.32 13.73
N ASP A 736 -10.62 -12.85 12.55
CA ASP A 736 -9.68 -13.62 11.75
C ASP A 736 -8.87 -12.75 10.78
N ASN A 737 -9.04 -11.44 10.80
CA ASN A 737 -8.35 -10.51 9.92
C ASN A 737 -6.83 -10.70 10.00
N GLY A 738 -6.24 -11.14 8.90
CA GLY A 738 -4.80 -11.33 8.77
C GLY A 738 -4.17 -12.45 9.60
N GLU A 739 -4.94 -13.18 10.41
CA GLU A 739 -4.45 -14.28 11.24
C GLU A 739 -4.40 -15.61 10.49
N ARG A 740 -5.30 -15.82 9.54
CA ARG A 740 -5.41 -17.06 8.78
C ARG A 740 -4.76 -16.93 7.41
N ASN A 741 -3.84 -17.84 7.10
CA ASN A 741 -3.15 -17.88 5.81
C ASN A 741 -4.03 -18.35 4.65
N ASP A 742 -5.09 -19.10 4.95
CA ASP A 742 -6.07 -19.59 3.98
C ASP A 742 -7.24 -18.63 3.73
N HIS A 743 -7.18 -17.45 4.34
CA HIS A 743 -8.20 -16.45 4.20
C HIS A 743 -8.05 -15.67 2.89
N HIS A 744 -9.10 -15.63 2.09
CA HIS A 744 -9.15 -14.91 0.83
C HIS A 744 -9.90 -13.59 1.00
N PHE A 745 -9.16 -12.49 1.08
CA PHE A 745 -9.75 -11.17 0.89
C PHE A 745 -10.04 -10.96 -0.61
N GLU A 746 -11.21 -11.31 -1.05
CA GLU A 746 -11.62 -11.02 -2.43
C GLU A 746 -12.16 -9.59 -2.60
N ASP A 747 -12.44 -8.89 -1.50
CA ASP A 747 -12.92 -7.52 -1.54
C ASP A 747 -11.79 -6.58 -1.98
N LYS A 748 -11.76 -6.28 -3.28
CA LYS A 748 -10.73 -5.45 -3.92
C LYS A 748 -10.87 -3.97 -3.58
N GLU A 749 -12.00 -3.56 -3.02
CA GLU A 749 -12.36 -2.15 -2.92
C GLU A 749 -11.75 -1.46 -1.71
N ASN A 750 -11.29 -2.20 -0.65
CA ASN A 750 -10.84 -1.54 0.58
C ASN A 750 -9.81 -2.31 1.41
N LEU A 751 -8.83 -2.93 0.78
CA LEU A 751 -7.71 -3.59 1.48
C LEU A 751 -7.03 -2.66 2.48
N TYR A 752 -6.88 -1.37 2.13
CA TYR A 752 -6.26 -0.36 2.97
C TYR A 752 -7.04 -0.13 4.28
N ALA A 753 -8.35 0.05 4.21
CA ALA A 753 -9.19 0.27 5.38
C ALA A 753 -9.25 -0.97 6.29
N ILE A 754 -9.27 -2.17 5.70
CA ILE A 754 -9.33 -3.43 6.44
C ILE A 754 -8.09 -3.63 7.31
N PHE A 755 -6.91 -3.29 6.78
CA PHE A 755 -5.64 -3.52 7.45
C PHE A 755 -5.21 -2.37 8.36
N ARG A 756 -5.60 -1.15 8.06
CA ARG A 756 -5.21 0.04 8.81
C ARG A 756 -6.16 0.41 9.95
N SER A 757 -7.44 0.14 9.79
CA SER A 757 -8.45 0.62 10.73
C SER A 757 -8.71 -0.38 11.82
N SER A 758 -8.69 0.10 13.08
CA SER A 758 -9.25 -0.67 14.18
C SER A 758 -10.72 -0.97 13.92
N LEU A 759 -11.15 -2.13 14.39
CA LEU A 759 -12.55 -2.45 14.45
C LEU A 759 -13.26 -1.54 15.45
N ASN A 760 -13.82 -0.44 14.96
CA ASN A 760 -14.64 0.45 15.77
C ASN A 760 -16.01 -0.18 15.98
N ASN A 761 -16.08 -1.15 16.89
CA ASN A 761 -17.35 -1.80 17.24
C ASN A 761 -18.39 -0.86 17.86
N ASP A 762 -18.01 0.34 18.25
CA ASP A 762 -18.93 1.43 18.66
C ASP A 762 -19.63 2.10 17.46
N ARG A 763 -19.16 1.87 16.22
CA ARG A 763 -19.67 2.45 14.98
C ARG A 763 -19.96 1.39 13.93
N THR A 764 -20.65 0.33 14.30
CA THR A 764 -21.02 -0.77 13.38
C THR A 764 -22.13 -0.33 12.44
N THR A 765 -21.97 -0.52 11.15
CA THR A 765 -22.89 -0.08 10.09
C THR A 765 -23.63 -1.22 9.40
N GLY A 766 -23.26 -2.46 9.69
CA GLY A 766 -23.91 -3.63 9.09
C GLY A 766 -23.15 -4.93 9.29
N VAL A 767 -23.74 -6.00 8.75
CA VAL A 767 -23.17 -7.35 8.75
C VAL A 767 -23.36 -7.97 7.38
N ASP A 768 -22.31 -8.58 6.84
CA ASP A 768 -22.37 -9.42 5.64
C ASP A 768 -22.01 -10.87 5.99
N ILE A 769 -22.61 -11.80 5.26
CA ILE A 769 -22.28 -13.23 5.30
C ILE A 769 -21.88 -13.65 3.89
N GLU A 770 -20.70 -14.23 3.78
CA GLU A 770 -20.19 -14.83 2.53
C GLU A 770 -19.88 -16.30 2.77
N THR A 771 -20.09 -17.13 1.75
CA THR A 771 -19.88 -18.57 1.84
C THR A 771 -18.93 -19.07 0.76
N GLU A 772 -18.13 -20.07 1.08
CA GLU A 772 -17.21 -20.73 0.16
C GLU A 772 -17.37 -22.26 0.29
N GLY A 773 -17.25 -22.98 -0.83
CA GLY A 773 -17.35 -24.43 -0.88
C GLY A 773 -18.79 -24.93 -0.97
N ASP A 774 -19.00 -26.24 -0.70
CA ASP A 774 -20.33 -26.88 -0.77
C ASP A 774 -21.16 -26.56 0.48
N MET A 775 -22.14 -25.70 0.32
CA MET A 775 -23.05 -25.23 1.36
C MET A 775 -24.44 -25.91 1.30
N THR A 776 -24.58 -27.00 0.54
CA THR A 776 -25.86 -27.73 0.41
C THR A 776 -26.38 -28.19 1.78
N GLY A 777 -27.58 -27.72 2.16
CA GLY A 777 -28.21 -28.05 3.43
C GLY A 777 -27.59 -27.42 4.67
N VAL A 778 -26.60 -26.52 4.51
CA VAL A 778 -26.04 -25.72 5.61
C VAL A 778 -27.04 -24.63 6.00
N LYS A 779 -27.35 -24.51 7.29
CA LYS A 779 -28.28 -23.52 7.82
C LYS A 779 -27.64 -22.69 8.91
N MET A 780 -28.16 -21.48 9.12
CA MET A 780 -27.65 -20.56 10.13
C MET A 780 -28.78 -19.89 10.87
N SER A 781 -28.56 -19.65 12.18
CA SER A 781 -29.46 -18.83 13.01
C SER A 781 -29.16 -17.35 12.85
N SER A 782 -30.05 -16.50 13.39
CA SER A 782 -29.74 -15.07 13.60
C SER A 782 -28.43 -14.89 14.37
N ILE A 783 -27.74 -13.78 14.10
CA ILE A 783 -26.52 -13.39 14.82
C ILE A 783 -26.90 -12.49 15.97
N ILE A 784 -26.56 -12.91 17.20
CA ILE A 784 -26.83 -12.17 18.43
C ILE A 784 -25.49 -11.84 19.11
N ALA A 785 -25.31 -10.58 19.43
CA ALA A 785 -24.14 -10.10 20.17
C ALA A 785 -24.46 -10.01 21.65
N TYR A 786 -23.57 -10.52 22.49
CA TYR A 786 -23.64 -10.49 23.94
C TYR A 786 -22.43 -9.76 24.52
N GLU A 787 -22.53 -9.37 25.79
CA GLU A 787 -21.36 -8.89 26.54
C GLU A 787 -20.26 -9.95 26.56
N HIS A 788 -19.04 -9.53 26.25
CA HIS A 788 -17.88 -10.37 26.38
C HIS A 788 -17.33 -10.33 27.81
N VAL A 789 -16.72 -11.41 28.25
CA VAL A 789 -16.11 -11.50 29.58
C VAL A 789 -14.66 -12.01 29.45
N HIS A 790 -13.84 -11.54 30.40
CA HIS A 790 -12.49 -12.06 30.58
C HIS A 790 -12.57 -13.36 31.36
N GLU A 791 -12.06 -14.42 30.78
CA GLU A 791 -12.00 -15.71 31.44
C GLU A 791 -10.59 -15.96 31.97
N VAL A 792 -10.51 -16.71 33.06
CA VAL A 792 -9.25 -17.25 33.58
C VAL A 792 -9.25 -18.76 33.41
N TYR A 793 -8.29 -19.23 32.68
CA TYR A 793 -8.10 -20.67 32.42
C TYR A 793 -7.00 -21.22 33.31
N LYS A 794 -7.32 -22.31 34.01
CA LYS A 794 -6.40 -22.94 34.94
C LYS A 794 -5.85 -24.23 34.36
N ASN A 795 -4.53 -24.36 34.44
CA ASN A 795 -3.75 -25.54 34.03
C ASN A 795 -4.11 -26.07 32.64
N PRO A 796 -3.95 -25.28 31.56
CA PRO A 796 -4.16 -25.79 30.21
C PRO A 796 -3.37 -27.06 29.97
N THR A 797 -4.04 -28.05 29.38
CA THR A 797 -3.47 -29.37 29.11
C THR A 797 -3.56 -29.68 27.63
N LEU A 798 -2.43 -29.88 27.00
CA LEU A 798 -2.33 -30.26 25.60
C LEU A 798 -2.28 -31.78 25.47
N LYS A 799 -3.09 -32.38 24.58
CA LYS A 799 -3.16 -33.83 24.39
C LYS A 799 -2.94 -34.24 22.93
N LEU A 800 -2.15 -35.24 22.71
CA LEU A 800 -1.89 -35.88 21.41
C LEU A 800 -2.00 -37.41 21.57
N GLY A 801 -3.17 -37.96 21.23
CA GLY A 801 -3.47 -39.34 21.58
C GLY A 801 -3.40 -39.57 23.09
N ASP A 802 -2.59 -40.56 23.52
CA ASP A 802 -2.39 -40.88 24.95
C ASP A 802 -1.32 -39.99 25.61
N THR A 803 -0.59 -39.19 24.84
CA THR A 803 0.46 -38.29 25.37
C THR A 803 -0.10 -36.92 25.75
N TRP A 804 0.49 -36.28 26.76
CA TRP A 804 0.00 -35.04 27.28
C TRP A 804 1.10 -34.11 27.81
N VAL A 805 0.76 -32.79 27.88
CA VAL A 805 1.55 -31.75 28.55
C VAL A 805 0.62 -30.88 29.34
N VAL A 806 0.82 -30.78 30.65
CA VAL A 806 0.08 -29.86 31.56
C VAL A 806 0.94 -28.67 31.86
N PHE A 807 0.38 -27.44 31.68
CA PHE A 807 1.02 -26.19 32.05
C PHE A 807 0.45 -25.69 33.37
N GLU A 808 1.29 -25.59 34.40
CA GLU A 808 0.86 -25.20 35.76
C GLU A 808 0.80 -23.65 35.86
N CYS A 809 -0.31 -23.07 35.42
CA CYS A 809 -0.54 -21.64 35.46
C CYS A 809 -2.03 -21.28 35.45
N GLU A 810 -2.30 -20.02 35.75
CA GLU A 810 -3.54 -19.33 35.42
C GLU A 810 -3.27 -18.41 34.23
N LEU A 811 -4.13 -18.45 33.23
CA LEU A 811 -4.00 -17.71 31.97
C LEU A 811 -5.25 -16.88 31.75
N LEU A 812 -5.10 -15.56 31.75
CA LEU A 812 -6.18 -14.63 31.50
C LEU A 812 -6.43 -14.46 29.99
N SER A 813 -7.67 -14.25 29.57
CA SER A 813 -8.01 -13.95 28.18
C SER A 813 -7.10 -12.87 27.60
N GLY A 814 -6.53 -13.15 26.42
CA GLY A 814 -5.54 -12.31 25.75
C GLY A 814 -4.07 -12.62 26.13
N GLU A 815 -3.84 -13.45 27.15
CA GLU A 815 -2.52 -13.97 27.46
C GLU A 815 -2.30 -15.32 26.78
N PHE A 816 -1.04 -15.74 26.65
CA PHE A 816 -0.72 -16.99 26.01
C PHE A 816 0.49 -17.70 26.63
N ILE A 817 0.53 -19.02 26.45
CA ILE A 817 1.66 -19.88 26.78
C ILE A 817 2.50 -20.08 25.52
N GLU A 818 3.83 -20.03 25.65
CA GLU A 818 4.74 -20.57 24.66
C GLU A 818 5.56 -21.71 25.26
N TRP A 819 5.70 -22.81 24.51
CA TRP A 819 6.45 -24.00 24.89
C TRP A 819 7.24 -24.54 23.70
N ASP A 820 8.53 -24.82 23.90
CA ASP A 820 9.46 -25.33 22.88
C ASP A 820 9.89 -26.79 23.11
N GLY A 821 9.23 -27.47 24.03
CA GLY A 821 9.61 -28.83 24.47
C GLY A 821 10.60 -28.82 25.63
N LYS A 822 11.25 -27.75 25.97
CA LYS A 822 12.26 -27.61 27.02
C LYS A 822 11.90 -26.61 28.09
N THR A 823 11.32 -25.50 27.65
CA THR A 823 10.93 -24.38 28.49
C THR A 823 9.48 -23.99 28.21
N ALA A 824 8.78 -23.58 29.23
CA ALA A 824 7.43 -23.01 29.12
C ALA A 824 7.38 -21.65 29.80
N LYS A 825 6.63 -20.73 29.21
CA LYS A 825 6.41 -19.40 29.75
C LYS A 825 5.02 -18.90 29.42
N THR A 826 4.44 -18.09 30.29
CA THR A 826 3.30 -17.24 29.95
C THR A 826 3.79 -15.91 29.45
N ILE A 827 3.05 -15.33 28.55
CA ILE A 827 3.30 -14.00 28.00
C ILE A 827 2.01 -13.21 28.12
N ASP A 828 2.08 -12.07 28.78
CA ASP A 828 0.95 -11.16 28.92
C ASP A 828 0.75 -10.30 27.67
N ARG A 829 -0.32 -9.53 27.64
CA ARG A 829 -0.67 -8.63 26.52
C ARG A 829 0.37 -7.55 26.23
N PHE A 830 1.30 -7.28 27.15
CA PHE A 830 2.42 -6.34 26.99
C PHE A 830 3.73 -7.02 26.58
N GLY A 831 3.71 -8.35 26.41
CA GLY A 831 4.85 -9.14 26.07
C GLY A 831 5.82 -9.40 27.25
N ASN A 832 5.37 -9.21 28.50
CA ASN A 832 6.15 -9.62 29.66
C ASN A 832 6.12 -11.13 29.76
N GLU A 833 7.28 -11.75 29.91
CA GLU A 833 7.44 -13.19 30.01
C GLU A 833 7.56 -13.61 31.48
N ARG A 834 6.89 -14.68 31.83
CA ARG A 834 7.02 -15.34 33.12
C ARG A 834 7.22 -16.84 32.91
N PRO A 835 8.36 -17.42 33.29
CA PRO A 835 8.56 -18.88 33.27
C PRO A 835 7.49 -19.59 34.10
N ILE A 836 7.01 -20.73 33.60
CA ILE A 836 6.05 -21.57 34.29
C ILE A 836 6.53 -23.02 34.32
N TRP A 837 6.03 -23.76 35.30
CA TRP A 837 6.25 -25.22 35.37
C TRP A 837 5.33 -25.93 34.39
N PHE A 838 5.83 -27.01 33.82
CA PHE A 838 5.04 -27.96 33.03
C PHE A 838 5.40 -29.38 33.39
N ASN A 839 4.43 -30.24 33.25
CA ASN A 839 4.62 -31.70 33.43
C ASN A 839 4.14 -32.40 32.17
N ASN A 840 4.85 -33.45 31.75
CA ASN A 840 4.50 -34.25 30.58
C ASN A 840 4.90 -35.73 30.78
N ASP A 841 4.35 -36.58 29.95
CA ASP A 841 4.70 -38.04 29.96
C ASP A 841 6.03 -38.35 29.26
N GLY A 842 6.79 -37.37 28.80
CA GLY A 842 8.08 -37.51 28.13
C GLY A 842 8.01 -37.94 26.66
N ASN A 843 6.82 -38.19 26.12
CA ASN A 843 6.61 -38.72 24.77
C ASN A 843 5.87 -37.85 23.81
N PHE A 844 5.55 -36.61 24.18
CA PHE A 844 4.79 -35.69 23.31
C PHE A 844 5.59 -35.35 22.04
N LYS A 845 5.23 -35.99 20.93
CA LYS A 845 5.85 -35.78 19.61
C LYS A 845 4.79 -35.77 18.50
N ALA A 846 4.69 -34.69 17.77
CA ALA A 846 3.85 -34.61 16.57
C ALA A 846 4.39 -35.56 15.48
N PRO A 847 3.60 -36.55 15.03
CA PRO A 847 4.02 -37.43 13.95
C PRO A 847 4.12 -36.68 12.63
N ARG A 848 4.78 -37.26 11.64
CA ARG A 848 4.72 -36.78 10.26
C ARG A 848 3.32 -37.01 9.67
N GLY A 849 2.80 -36.04 8.92
CA GLY A 849 1.49 -36.16 8.28
C GLY A 849 0.38 -35.52 9.10
N LYS A 850 -0.86 -35.91 8.87
CA LYS A 850 -2.06 -35.35 9.55
C LYS A 850 -2.21 -35.99 10.93
N PHE A 851 -2.58 -35.16 11.90
CA PHE A 851 -2.85 -35.60 13.28
C PHE A 851 -3.76 -34.58 13.97
N ASN A 852 -4.30 -34.96 15.12
CA ASN A 852 -5.19 -34.14 15.91
C ASN A 852 -4.54 -33.84 17.26
N VAL A 853 -4.80 -32.64 17.77
CA VAL A 853 -4.38 -32.19 19.10
C VAL A 853 -5.58 -31.60 19.81
N SER A 854 -5.83 -32.01 21.05
CA SER A 854 -6.87 -31.36 21.86
C SER A 854 -6.27 -30.55 22.99
N VAL A 855 -7.03 -29.56 23.46
CA VAL A 855 -6.70 -28.75 24.63
C VAL A 855 -7.83 -28.87 25.64
N GLU A 856 -7.46 -29.09 26.89
CA GLU A 856 -8.38 -29.03 28.03
C GLU A 856 -7.93 -27.93 28.98
N ALA A 857 -8.88 -27.20 29.56
CA ALA A 857 -8.61 -26.21 30.59
C ALA A 857 -9.88 -25.98 31.41
N ARG A 858 -9.69 -25.66 32.68
CA ARG A 858 -10.80 -25.28 33.55
C ARG A 858 -11.02 -23.77 33.49
N ALA A 859 -12.20 -23.35 33.03
CA ALA A 859 -12.66 -21.97 33.12
C ALA A 859 -13.16 -21.65 34.54
N LEU A 860 -12.70 -20.56 35.14
CA LEU A 860 -13.06 -20.19 36.52
C LEU A 860 -14.44 -19.51 36.61
N ASN A 861 -14.85 -18.75 35.59
CA ASN A 861 -16.11 -18.01 35.56
C ASN A 861 -17.29 -18.79 34.98
N ARG A 862 -17.13 -20.10 34.76
CA ARG A 862 -18.15 -21.01 34.19
C ARG A 862 -18.70 -20.58 32.84
N THR A 863 -17.89 -19.95 32.04
CA THR A 863 -18.19 -19.64 30.63
C THR A 863 -17.87 -20.84 29.73
N THR A 864 -18.23 -20.74 28.45
CA THR A 864 -17.72 -21.68 27.44
C THR A 864 -16.22 -21.45 27.25
N PRO A 865 -15.34 -22.41 27.62
CA PRO A 865 -13.89 -22.22 27.52
C PRO A 865 -13.45 -22.26 26.07
N ARG A 866 -12.64 -21.26 25.66
CA ARG A 866 -12.17 -21.10 24.29
C ARG A 866 -10.67 -20.80 24.27
N MET A 867 -9.95 -21.39 23.33
CA MET A 867 -8.52 -21.15 23.13
C MET A 867 -8.14 -21.17 21.65
N GLN A 868 -7.04 -20.51 21.34
CA GLN A 868 -6.39 -20.65 20.04
C GLN A 868 -5.07 -21.41 20.21
N LEU A 869 -4.87 -22.45 19.38
CA LEU A 869 -3.67 -23.27 19.41
C LEU A 869 -2.86 -23.03 18.14
N THR A 870 -1.59 -22.67 18.30
CA THR A 870 -0.61 -22.60 17.22
C THR A 870 0.45 -23.66 17.39
N LEU A 871 0.70 -24.45 16.35
CA LEU A 871 1.80 -25.39 16.29
C LEU A 871 2.82 -24.95 15.24
N GLY A 872 4.09 -24.93 15.63
CA GLY A 872 5.22 -24.60 14.74
C GLY A 872 6.14 -25.80 14.56
N PHE A 873 6.37 -26.18 13.30
CA PHE A 873 7.24 -27.31 12.94
C PHE A 873 8.55 -26.82 12.36
N THR A 874 9.63 -27.56 12.59
CA THR A 874 10.98 -27.23 12.12
C THR A 874 11.46 -28.29 11.14
N GLY A 875 11.88 -27.86 9.95
CA GLY A 875 12.44 -28.68 8.90
C GLY A 875 13.96 -28.66 8.87
N LYS A 876 14.52 -28.68 7.67
CA LYS A 876 15.97 -28.73 7.44
C LYS A 876 16.61 -27.34 7.47
N GLU A 877 17.91 -27.33 7.73
CA GLU A 877 18.73 -26.14 7.46
C GLU A 877 18.91 -25.95 5.95
N VAL A 878 18.77 -24.71 5.51
CA VAL A 878 19.05 -24.32 4.11
C VAL A 878 20.56 -24.30 3.91
N LYS A 879 21.03 -25.01 2.87
CA LYS A 879 22.45 -25.15 2.54
C LYS A 879 22.85 -24.34 1.32
#